data_e8438681ae847a7b3b1b7e0595da3085
#
_entry.id   e8438681ae847a7b3b1b7e0595da3085
#
_cell.length_a   1.000
_cell.length_b   1.000
_cell.length_c   1.000
_cell.angle_alpha   90.00
_cell.angle_beta   90.00
_cell.angle_gamma   90.00
#
_symmetry.space_group_name_H-M   'P 1'
#
loop_
_entity.id
_entity.type
_entity.pdbx_description
1 polymer ?
#
loop_
_entity_poly.entity_id
_entity_poly.type
_entity_poly.pdbx_seq_one_letter_code
_entity_poly.pdbx_strand_id
1 'polypeptide(L)'
;MKSLVIAEKPSVARDIARVLGANQKNGGILEGKNYVVTWALGHLVTLADPEEYDRKYEKWEMATLPMLPKEMKLVVIRQTGRQFSVVKTQLFRKDIGEIIIATDAGREGELVARWILEKAGCHKSIKRLWISSVTDKAIKEGFANLKDGHDYDNLYRAAVARAEADWLVGMNGTRALTCKYNAQLSCGRVQTPTLAMIAKREEEIRKFVPKEYYGISLETQDVKWTWRDEKTKSFRTFSRERAEQIKGRLENTALEITSVEKKAKKTIAPGLYDLTTLQREANLKYGFSAKETLNIMQRLYENHKVLTYPRADSRYIGKDIVSTIKERLKSCGIGPYRKLAGALMNKPVQVNGSFVDDKRVSDHHAIIPTEQFVQLDHMTNEERKIYDMVVRRFLAVLYPASQYEQVTMEAKAAGETFAASGKVIKSMGWKEVYEGGADDDLEDEADDEKKLKDQRLPEMKTGTRLKILKTSLNTGKTKPPARFTEATLLAAMENPVKFMETRDKEAVKTLGETGGLGTVATRADIIEKLFHSFMMEKKGNEIHITSKAKQLLELVPEDLKKPELTADWEMKLSQIAKGRIRQGDFLHQIRDYTCEIVDEIKTGEGTFRHDNLTNKVCPQCGKKLLAVNGKNSKMLVCQDRECGYRETISRTTNARCPKCHKRMEMYVKGKEETFVCQCGYKEKLSAFQARRQKEGAGIGKRDVQNYLRRQQKEANEPVNNAFAQALSGIKL
;
A
#
# COMPACT_ATOMS: atom_id res chain seq x y z
N MET A 1 17.18 -11.62 40.54
CA MET A 1 16.67 -12.18 39.28
C MET A 1 16.71 -11.10 38.24
N LYS A 2 16.91 -11.45 36.95
CA LYS A 2 16.87 -10.52 35.82
C LYS A 2 15.48 -10.52 35.19
N SER A 3 15.16 -9.46 34.45
CA SER A 3 13.97 -9.40 33.61
C SER A 3 14.35 -9.66 32.13
N LEU A 4 13.57 -10.49 31.44
CA LEU A 4 13.71 -10.73 30.00
C LEU A 4 12.85 -9.76 29.22
N VAL A 5 13.45 -8.94 28.39
CA VAL A 5 12.77 -8.00 27.48
C VAL A 5 12.68 -8.62 26.09
N ILE A 6 11.46 -8.69 25.54
CA ILE A 6 11.19 -9.19 24.19
C ILE A 6 10.75 -8.02 23.32
N ALA A 7 11.64 -7.53 22.48
CA ALA A 7 11.33 -6.50 21.49
C ALA A 7 10.81 -7.13 20.18
N GLU A 8 10.12 -6.36 19.35
CA GLU A 8 9.58 -6.89 18.08
C GLU A 8 10.68 -7.04 17.01
N LYS A 9 11.70 -6.17 17.05
CA LYS A 9 12.74 -6.09 16.02
C LYS A 9 14.13 -5.94 16.62
N PRO A 10 15.19 -6.41 15.92
CA PRO A 10 16.55 -6.29 16.40
C PRO A 10 17.03 -4.84 16.62
N SER A 11 16.51 -3.88 15.83
CA SER A 11 16.85 -2.46 15.97
C SER A 11 16.36 -1.89 17.30
N VAL A 12 15.06 -2.11 17.60
CA VAL A 12 14.42 -1.68 18.85
C VAL A 12 15.09 -2.35 20.06
N ALA A 13 15.40 -3.65 19.94
CA ALA A 13 16.13 -4.37 21.00
C ALA A 13 17.47 -3.73 21.34
N ARG A 14 18.23 -3.29 20.33
CA ARG A 14 19.51 -2.60 20.55
C ARG A 14 19.37 -1.26 21.26
N ASP A 15 18.35 -0.48 20.88
CA ASP A 15 18.09 0.82 21.51
C ASP A 15 17.69 0.64 22.97
N ILE A 16 16.76 -0.28 23.25
CA ILE A 16 16.36 -0.64 24.61
C ILE A 16 17.56 -1.14 25.42
N ALA A 17 18.33 -2.06 24.86
CA ALA A 17 19.49 -2.64 25.55
C ALA A 17 20.56 -1.58 25.90
N ARG A 18 20.83 -0.65 24.99
CA ARG A 18 21.75 0.47 25.19
C ARG A 18 21.30 1.33 26.38
N VAL A 19 20.01 1.69 26.43
CA VAL A 19 19.47 2.53 27.49
C VAL A 19 19.45 1.81 28.84
N LEU A 20 19.25 0.47 28.83
CA LEU A 20 19.23 -0.35 30.04
C LEU A 20 20.63 -0.85 30.48
N GLY A 21 21.68 -0.51 29.72
CA GLY A 21 23.03 -0.98 30.02
C GLY A 21 23.25 -2.48 29.75
N ALA A 22 22.47 -3.09 28.87
CA ALA A 22 22.58 -4.49 28.47
C ALA A 22 23.47 -4.61 27.22
N ASN A 23 24.79 -4.46 27.36
CA ASN A 23 25.70 -4.30 26.24
C ASN A 23 26.43 -5.58 25.83
N GLN A 24 26.35 -6.67 26.58
CA GLN A 24 27.05 -7.93 26.26
C GLN A 24 26.26 -8.69 25.20
N LYS A 25 26.81 -8.81 23.99
CA LYS A 25 26.23 -9.54 22.87
C LYS A 25 26.51 -11.03 23.00
N ASN A 26 25.45 -11.85 22.92
CA ASN A 26 25.59 -13.29 22.93
C ASN A 26 24.47 -13.93 22.08
N GLY A 27 24.79 -14.38 20.86
CA GLY A 27 23.97 -15.33 20.10
C GLY A 27 22.48 -15.00 19.90
N GLY A 28 22.08 -13.74 19.71
CA GLY A 28 20.68 -13.34 19.55
C GLY A 28 20.07 -12.70 20.81
N ILE A 29 20.92 -12.36 21.80
CA ILE A 29 20.54 -11.60 22.98
C ILE A 29 21.55 -10.48 23.27
N LEU A 30 21.12 -9.51 24.07
CA LEU A 30 21.94 -8.47 24.67
C LEU A 30 21.74 -8.55 26.17
N GLU A 31 22.82 -8.76 26.91
CA GLU A 31 22.72 -9.04 28.35
C GLU A 31 23.41 -7.96 29.19
N GLY A 32 22.80 -7.62 30.31
CA GLY A 32 23.31 -6.71 31.32
C GLY A 32 23.15 -7.27 32.73
N LYS A 33 23.36 -6.42 33.73
CA LYS A 33 23.26 -6.82 35.16
C LYS A 33 21.82 -7.22 35.53
N ASN A 34 20.82 -6.42 35.10
CA ASN A 34 19.42 -6.58 35.52
C ASN A 34 18.51 -7.08 34.36
N TYR A 35 18.94 -6.95 33.12
CA TYR A 35 18.13 -7.21 31.95
C TYR A 35 18.81 -8.13 30.95
N VAL A 36 18.01 -8.99 30.32
CA VAL A 36 18.36 -9.72 29.11
C VAL A 36 17.40 -9.23 28.04
N VAL A 37 17.90 -8.72 26.93
CA VAL A 37 17.09 -8.20 25.84
C VAL A 37 17.21 -9.14 24.64
N THR A 38 16.10 -9.62 24.15
CA THR A 38 15.99 -10.41 22.92
C THR A 38 14.92 -9.81 22.01
N TRP A 39 14.69 -10.42 20.85
CA TRP A 39 13.77 -9.85 19.86
C TRP A 39 13.05 -10.92 19.05
N ALA A 40 11.93 -10.55 18.49
CA ALA A 40 11.30 -11.23 17.40
C ALA A 40 11.85 -10.71 16.04
N LEU A 41 11.32 -11.22 14.93
CA LEU A 41 11.61 -10.77 13.57
C LEU A 41 10.29 -10.43 12.84
N GLY A 42 9.37 -9.74 13.54
CA GLY A 42 7.95 -9.81 13.32
C GLY A 42 7.41 -11.12 13.91
N HIS A 43 6.49 -11.78 13.24
CA HIS A 43 5.96 -13.07 13.73
C HIS A 43 7.02 -14.18 13.69
N LEU A 44 7.23 -14.86 14.82
CA LEU A 44 7.96 -16.12 14.94
C LEU A 44 7.03 -17.32 14.93
N VAL A 45 5.77 -17.09 15.30
CA VAL A 45 4.72 -18.09 15.46
C VAL A 45 3.51 -17.68 14.63
N THR A 46 2.80 -18.64 14.07
CA THR A 46 1.59 -18.43 13.26
C THR A 46 0.58 -19.54 13.53
N LEU A 47 -0.65 -19.40 13.04
CA LEU A 47 -1.61 -20.49 13.00
C LEU A 47 -1.13 -21.60 12.08
N ALA A 48 -1.41 -22.83 12.43
CA ALA A 48 -1.05 -24.01 11.67
C ALA A 48 -1.76 -24.07 10.31
N ASP A 49 -1.11 -24.69 9.33
CA ASP A 49 -1.75 -25.03 8.07
C ASP A 49 -2.79 -26.15 8.28
N PRO A 50 -3.79 -26.29 7.39
CA PRO A 50 -4.90 -27.24 7.56
C PRO A 50 -4.49 -28.69 7.79
N GLU A 51 -3.44 -29.18 7.17
CA GLU A 51 -2.93 -30.54 7.30
C GLU A 51 -2.42 -30.88 8.72
N GLU A 52 -2.04 -29.87 9.49
CA GLU A 52 -1.60 -30.06 10.89
C GLU A 52 -2.78 -30.34 11.85
N TYR A 53 -4.01 -30.06 11.41
CA TYR A 53 -5.23 -30.35 12.19
C TYR A 53 -5.77 -31.75 11.89
N ASP A 54 -5.81 -32.12 10.58
CA ASP A 54 -6.30 -33.43 10.15
C ASP A 54 -5.70 -33.75 8.76
N ARG A 55 -5.18 -34.94 8.57
CA ARG A 55 -4.62 -35.42 7.29
C ARG A 55 -5.59 -35.32 6.12
N LYS A 56 -6.91 -35.42 6.37
CA LYS A 56 -7.91 -35.23 5.29
C LYS A 56 -7.84 -33.86 4.63
N TYR A 57 -7.26 -32.85 5.30
CA TYR A 57 -7.09 -31.51 4.74
C TYR A 57 -5.82 -31.34 3.89
N GLU A 58 -4.94 -32.34 3.84
CA GLU A 58 -3.77 -32.33 2.96
C GLU A 58 -4.20 -32.21 1.49
N LYS A 59 -5.24 -32.93 1.10
CA LYS A 59 -5.86 -32.80 -0.22
C LYS A 59 -6.95 -31.72 -0.21
N TRP A 60 -6.99 -30.99 -1.31
CA TRP A 60 -8.00 -29.95 -1.50
C TRP A 60 -9.26 -30.57 -2.13
N GLU A 61 -10.16 -31.05 -1.32
CA GLU A 61 -11.40 -31.71 -1.74
C GLU A 61 -12.61 -30.94 -1.17
N MET A 62 -13.65 -30.76 -1.98
CA MET A 62 -14.87 -30.08 -1.57
C MET A 62 -15.59 -30.80 -0.42
N ALA A 63 -15.49 -32.13 -0.38
CA ALA A 63 -16.10 -32.95 0.66
C ALA A 63 -15.53 -32.70 2.06
N THR A 64 -14.31 -32.16 2.16
CA THR A 64 -13.66 -31.89 3.45
C THR A 64 -13.96 -30.49 3.99
N LEU A 65 -14.78 -29.69 3.30
CA LEU A 65 -15.11 -28.32 3.65
C LEU A 65 -16.52 -28.22 4.27
N PRO A 66 -16.74 -27.33 5.25
CA PRO A 66 -15.76 -26.40 5.83
C PRO A 66 -14.78 -27.04 6.82
N MET A 67 -13.57 -26.50 6.88
CA MET A 67 -12.56 -26.83 7.88
C MET A 67 -12.79 -25.95 9.12
N LEU A 68 -13.23 -26.55 10.22
CA LEU A 68 -13.56 -25.86 11.47
C LEU A 68 -12.86 -26.55 12.65
N PRO A 69 -11.55 -26.40 12.81
CA PRO A 69 -10.83 -26.97 13.97
C PRO A 69 -11.47 -26.53 15.28
N LYS A 70 -11.60 -27.44 16.24
CA LYS A 70 -12.15 -27.08 17.57
C LYS A 70 -11.26 -26.04 18.26
N GLU A 71 -9.95 -26.27 18.21
CA GLU A 71 -8.93 -25.40 18.77
C GLU A 71 -7.89 -25.07 17.69
N MET A 72 -7.48 -23.81 17.62
CA MET A 72 -6.47 -23.36 16.67
C MET A 72 -5.07 -23.70 17.22
N LYS A 73 -4.24 -24.33 16.39
CA LYS A 73 -2.87 -24.71 16.74
C LYS A 73 -1.89 -23.62 16.32
N LEU A 74 -0.92 -23.34 17.20
CA LEU A 74 0.21 -22.49 16.91
C LEU A 74 1.40 -23.31 16.41
N VAL A 75 2.08 -22.82 15.36
CA VAL A 75 3.31 -23.41 14.81
C VAL A 75 4.40 -22.38 14.68
N VAL A 76 5.66 -22.81 14.84
CA VAL A 76 6.82 -21.94 14.64
C VAL A 76 7.05 -21.77 13.15
N ILE A 77 7.19 -20.53 12.68
CA ILE A 77 7.51 -20.23 11.28
C ILE A 77 8.90 -20.78 10.96
N ARG A 78 9.01 -21.65 9.97
CA ARG A 78 10.23 -22.40 9.65
C ARG A 78 11.46 -21.49 9.47
N GLN A 79 11.30 -20.36 8.77
CA GLN A 79 12.37 -19.42 8.49
C GLN A 79 12.89 -18.71 9.76
N THR A 80 12.07 -18.58 10.79
CA THR A 80 12.39 -17.89 12.04
C THR A 80 12.66 -18.84 13.21
N GLY A 81 12.66 -20.14 12.97
CA GLY A 81 12.80 -21.19 14.00
C GLY A 81 14.05 -21.05 14.86
N ARG A 82 15.18 -20.60 14.27
CA ARG A 82 16.42 -20.31 15.03
C ARG A 82 16.20 -19.23 16.07
N GLN A 83 15.55 -18.13 15.71
CA GLN A 83 15.29 -17.03 16.62
C GLN A 83 14.27 -17.42 17.69
N PHE A 84 13.23 -18.15 17.32
CA PHE A 84 12.29 -18.72 18.30
C PHE A 84 13.00 -19.57 19.35
N SER A 85 13.96 -20.44 18.95
CA SER A 85 14.74 -21.26 19.87
C SER A 85 15.59 -20.40 20.80
N VAL A 86 16.20 -19.31 20.31
CA VAL A 86 16.92 -18.36 21.16
C VAL A 86 16.00 -17.76 22.22
N VAL A 87 14.85 -17.22 21.82
CA VAL A 87 13.89 -16.61 22.75
C VAL A 87 13.42 -17.65 23.77
N LYS A 88 13.03 -18.84 23.30
CA LYS A 88 12.59 -19.93 24.16
C LYS A 88 13.65 -20.29 25.22
N THR A 89 14.93 -20.39 24.84
CA THR A 89 16.00 -20.66 25.79
C THR A 89 16.08 -19.62 26.90
N GLN A 90 15.90 -18.32 26.57
CA GLN A 90 15.94 -17.27 27.58
C GLN A 90 14.72 -17.28 28.49
N LEU A 91 13.51 -17.63 27.98
CA LEU A 91 12.29 -17.73 28.77
C LEU A 91 12.42 -18.73 29.93
N PHE A 92 13.21 -19.80 29.76
CA PHE A 92 13.37 -20.86 30.77
C PHE A 92 14.64 -20.76 31.59
N ARG A 93 15.41 -19.68 31.47
CA ARG A 93 16.56 -19.42 32.35
C ARG A 93 16.10 -19.29 33.79
N LYS A 94 16.86 -19.87 34.72
CA LYS A 94 16.57 -19.86 36.15
C LYS A 94 16.75 -18.47 36.77
N ASP A 95 17.62 -17.66 36.24
CA ASP A 95 17.90 -16.29 36.68
C ASP A 95 16.91 -15.25 36.15
N ILE A 96 15.99 -15.62 35.24
CA ILE A 96 14.91 -14.77 34.71
C ILE A 96 13.66 -14.93 35.61
N GLY A 97 13.23 -13.83 36.25
CA GLY A 97 12.06 -13.79 37.11
C GLY A 97 10.77 -13.37 36.45
N GLU A 98 10.86 -12.45 35.49
CA GLU A 98 9.70 -11.88 34.79
C GLU A 98 9.99 -11.61 33.32
N ILE A 99 8.95 -11.43 32.54
CA ILE A 99 9.00 -11.11 31.11
C ILE A 99 8.47 -9.69 30.90
N ILE A 100 9.22 -8.87 30.18
CA ILE A 100 8.77 -7.54 29.73
C ILE A 100 8.51 -7.61 28.25
N ILE A 101 7.24 -7.50 27.84
CA ILE A 101 6.83 -7.39 26.45
C ILE A 101 7.11 -5.96 26.00
N ALA A 102 8.01 -5.80 25.04
CA ALA A 102 8.43 -4.55 24.44
C ALA A 102 8.26 -4.55 22.90
N THR A 103 7.28 -5.28 22.43
CA THR A 103 6.81 -5.24 21.04
C THR A 103 5.99 -3.97 20.80
N ASP A 104 5.73 -3.66 19.53
CA ASP A 104 5.01 -2.46 19.12
C ASP A 104 3.72 -2.28 19.97
N ALA A 105 3.37 -1.02 20.27
CA ALA A 105 2.31 -0.67 21.22
C ALA A 105 0.91 -0.77 20.57
N GLY A 106 0.57 -1.95 20.09
CA GLY A 106 -0.66 -2.20 19.37
C GLY A 106 -1.13 -3.64 19.44
N ARG A 107 -2.25 -3.90 18.81
CA ARG A 107 -2.92 -5.22 18.76
C ARG A 107 -1.99 -6.30 18.18
N GLU A 108 -1.28 -5.99 17.09
CA GLU A 108 -0.37 -6.95 16.44
C GLU A 108 0.88 -7.22 17.28
N GLY A 109 1.45 -6.19 17.93
CA GLY A 109 2.60 -6.38 18.82
C GLY A 109 2.27 -7.26 20.01
N GLU A 110 1.06 -7.15 20.55
CA GLU A 110 0.57 -8.03 21.62
C GLU A 110 0.46 -9.48 21.12
N LEU A 111 -0.07 -9.68 19.91
CA LEU A 111 -0.17 -11.00 19.28
C LEU A 111 1.20 -11.66 19.09
N VAL A 112 2.15 -10.92 18.53
CA VAL A 112 3.52 -11.40 18.30
C VAL A 112 4.14 -11.93 19.57
N ALA A 113 4.10 -11.15 20.64
CA ALA A 113 4.73 -11.52 21.91
C ALA A 113 4.00 -12.69 22.60
N ARG A 114 2.66 -12.61 22.71
CA ARG A 114 1.88 -13.63 23.44
C ARG A 114 1.92 -14.99 22.75
N TRP A 115 1.87 -15.04 21.42
CA TRP A 115 2.01 -16.30 20.69
C TRP A 115 3.38 -16.96 20.89
N ILE A 116 4.45 -16.17 21.07
CA ILE A 116 5.78 -16.70 21.42
C ILE A 116 5.73 -17.35 22.79
N LEU A 117 5.14 -16.68 23.80
CA LEU A 117 5.03 -17.18 25.17
C LEU A 117 4.16 -18.45 25.23
N GLU A 118 3.01 -18.43 24.58
CA GLU A 118 2.07 -19.55 24.51
C GLU A 118 2.70 -20.76 23.82
N LYS A 119 3.32 -20.58 22.64
CA LYS A 119 4.00 -21.66 21.90
C LYS A 119 5.21 -22.21 22.65
N ALA A 120 5.88 -21.39 23.44
CA ALA A 120 6.96 -21.85 24.31
C ALA A 120 6.48 -22.58 25.55
N GLY A 121 5.24 -22.34 25.99
CA GLY A 121 4.69 -22.86 27.25
C GLY A 121 5.24 -22.08 28.48
N CYS A 122 5.42 -20.76 28.36
CA CYS A 122 5.95 -19.93 29.44
C CYS A 122 4.82 -19.26 30.23
N HIS A 123 4.84 -19.47 31.58
CA HIS A 123 3.83 -18.96 32.51
C HIS A 123 4.40 -17.94 33.52
N LYS A 124 5.58 -17.36 33.24
CA LYS A 124 6.16 -16.32 34.08
C LYS A 124 5.32 -15.04 34.04
N SER A 125 5.42 -14.24 35.11
CA SER A 125 4.74 -12.93 35.16
C SER A 125 5.14 -12.04 34.00
N ILE A 126 4.18 -11.28 33.47
CA ILE A 126 4.36 -10.45 32.29
C ILE A 126 4.14 -8.99 32.69
N LYS A 127 5.08 -8.15 32.28
CA LYS A 127 4.95 -6.71 32.28
C LYS A 127 4.94 -6.18 30.84
N ARG A 128 4.32 -5.04 30.63
CA ARG A 128 4.17 -4.42 29.31
C ARG A 128 4.84 -3.05 29.25
N LEU A 129 5.80 -2.91 28.37
CA LEU A 129 6.34 -1.62 27.95
C LEU A 129 5.44 -1.06 26.84
N TRP A 130 4.76 0.06 27.10
CA TRP A 130 3.86 0.70 26.14
C TRP A 130 4.41 2.05 25.74
N ILE A 131 5.15 2.09 24.63
CA ILE A 131 5.78 3.31 24.08
C ILE A 131 5.58 3.33 22.57
N SER A 132 5.38 4.53 22.01
CA SER A 132 5.24 4.78 20.56
C SER A 132 6.52 5.37 19.94
N SER A 133 7.57 5.54 20.73
CA SER A 133 8.87 6.03 20.28
C SER A 133 10.01 5.30 21.02
N VAL A 134 11.18 5.21 20.37
CA VAL A 134 12.37 4.56 20.93
C VAL A 134 13.47 5.56 21.32
N THR A 135 13.09 6.80 21.63
CA THR A 135 14.01 7.78 22.20
C THR A 135 14.48 7.35 23.59
N ASP A 136 15.68 7.73 23.99
CA ASP A 136 16.23 7.41 25.32
C ASP A 136 15.27 7.81 26.44
N LYS A 137 14.63 8.98 26.27
CA LYS A 137 13.64 9.49 27.21
C LYS A 137 12.42 8.59 27.30
N ALA A 138 11.80 8.26 26.15
CA ALA A 138 10.62 7.41 26.10
C ALA A 138 10.89 6.01 26.67
N ILE A 139 12.06 5.42 26.38
CA ILE A 139 12.45 4.12 26.95
C ILE A 139 12.60 4.22 28.47
N LYS A 140 13.32 5.22 28.99
CA LYS A 140 13.51 5.40 30.45
C LYS A 140 12.18 5.61 31.19
N GLU A 141 11.33 6.49 30.68
CA GLU A 141 10.01 6.77 31.25
C GLU A 141 9.10 5.54 31.15
N GLY A 142 9.14 4.82 30.04
CA GLY A 142 8.37 3.58 29.85
C GLY A 142 8.77 2.48 30.82
N PHE A 143 10.08 2.27 31.04
CA PHE A 143 10.56 1.29 32.02
C PHE A 143 10.29 1.70 33.47
N ALA A 144 10.20 2.99 33.76
CA ALA A 144 9.77 3.48 35.08
C ALA A 144 8.25 3.28 35.31
N ASN A 145 7.46 3.10 34.24
CA ASN A 145 6.00 3.02 34.25
C ASN A 145 5.47 1.73 33.59
N LEU A 146 6.15 0.61 33.75
CA LEU A 146 5.70 -0.69 33.19
C LEU A 146 4.30 -1.02 33.70
N LYS A 147 3.45 -1.46 32.76
CA LYS A 147 2.07 -1.87 33.03
C LYS A 147 2.00 -3.36 33.35
N ASP A 148 0.92 -3.77 33.98
CA ASP A 148 0.63 -5.20 34.16
C ASP A 148 0.26 -5.81 32.79
N GLY A 149 0.78 -7.01 32.51
CA GLY A 149 0.46 -7.69 31.26
C GLY A 149 -1.03 -8.01 31.13
N HIS A 150 -1.73 -8.27 32.24
CA HIS A 150 -3.16 -8.59 32.24
C HIS A 150 -4.07 -7.43 31.78
N ASP A 151 -3.61 -6.18 31.87
CA ASP A 151 -4.34 -5.01 31.37
C ASP A 151 -4.58 -5.10 29.84
N TYR A 152 -3.79 -5.91 29.15
CA TYR A 152 -3.81 -6.09 27.70
C TYR A 152 -4.42 -7.41 27.22
N ASP A 153 -4.98 -8.23 28.12
CA ASP A 153 -5.56 -9.54 27.78
C ASP A 153 -6.71 -9.41 26.75
N ASN A 154 -7.57 -8.40 26.89
CA ASN A 154 -8.65 -8.19 25.93
C ASN A 154 -8.14 -7.72 24.56
N LEU A 155 -7.06 -6.93 24.53
CA LEU A 155 -6.40 -6.53 23.28
C LEU A 155 -5.81 -7.75 22.57
N TYR A 156 -5.14 -8.64 23.32
CA TYR A 156 -4.65 -9.92 22.82
C TYR A 156 -5.78 -10.80 22.28
N ARG A 157 -6.89 -10.94 23.03
CA ARG A 157 -8.06 -11.70 22.57
C ARG A 157 -8.63 -11.16 21.26
N ALA A 158 -8.69 -9.84 21.09
CA ALA A 158 -9.12 -9.22 19.83
C ALA A 158 -8.16 -9.53 18.68
N ALA A 159 -6.84 -9.57 18.93
CA ALA A 159 -5.84 -9.91 17.93
C ALA A 159 -5.95 -11.38 17.50
N VAL A 160 -6.11 -12.30 18.45
CA VAL A 160 -6.34 -13.74 18.18
C VAL A 160 -7.63 -13.92 17.39
N ALA A 161 -8.73 -13.31 17.82
CA ALA A 161 -10.02 -13.38 17.13
C ALA A 161 -9.93 -12.97 15.69
N ARG A 162 -9.18 -11.89 15.39
CA ARG A 162 -8.93 -11.44 14.01
C ARG A 162 -8.16 -12.47 13.21
N ALA A 163 -7.06 -12.99 13.76
CA ALA A 163 -6.20 -13.95 13.07
C ALA A 163 -6.97 -15.25 12.74
N GLU A 164 -7.75 -15.76 13.70
CA GLU A 164 -8.58 -16.96 13.51
C GLU A 164 -9.71 -16.73 12.50
N ALA A 165 -10.39 -15.57 12.55
CA ALA A 165 -11.44 -15.21 11.59
C ALA A 165 -10.89 -15.11 10.17
N ASP A 166 -9.75 -14.44 9.97
CA ASP A 166 -9.09 -14.33 8.67
C ASP A 166 -8.65 -15.70 8.14
N TRP A 167 -8.18 -16.61 9.01
CA TRP A 167 -7.85 -17.99 8.66
C TRP A 167 -9.09 -18.78 8.25
N LEU A 168 -10.16 -18.78 9.09
CA LEU A 168 -11.38 -19.54 8.84
C LEU A 168 -12.02 -19.14 7.52
N VAL A 169 -12.31 -17.87 7.33
CA VAL A 169 -13.01 -17.37 6.14
C VAL A 169 -12.11 -17.43 4.90
N GLY A 170 -10.87 -16.97 5.01
CA GLY A 170 -9.94 -16.90 3.89
C GLY A 170 -9.54 -18.28 3.37
N MET A 171 -9.23 -19.22 4.26
CA MET A 171 -8.82 -20.57 3.90
C MET A 171 -9.97 -21.39 3.30
N ASN A 172 -11.12 -21.39 3.97
CA ASN A 172 -12.28 -22.15 3.52
C ASN A 172 -12.86 -21.61 2.20
N GLY A 173 -13.07 -20.29 2.10
CA GLY A 173 -13.57 -19.69 0.86
C GLY A 173 -12.63 -19.89 -0.32
N THR A 174 -11.32 -19.73 -0.11
CA THR A 174 -10.31 -19.97 -1.15
C THR A 174 -10.29 -21.42 -1.62
N ARG A 175 -10.34 -22.39 -0.68
CA ARG A 175 -10.37 -23.82 -1.03
C ARG A 175 -11.67 -24.19 -1.73
N ALA A 176 -12.82 -23.70 -1.27
CA ALA A 176 -14.12 -23.97 -1.88
C ALA A 176 -14.17 -23.50 -3.33
N LEU A 177 -13.79 -22.24 -3.59
CA LEU A 177 -13.72 -21.68 -4.94
C LEU A 177 -12.74 -22.48 -5.83
N THR A 178 -11.56 -22.79 -5.30
CA THR A 178 -10.52 -23.50 -6.05
C THR A 178 -10.94 -24.92 -6.40
N CYS A 179 -11.58 -25.66 -5.48
CA CYS A 179 -12.06 -27.01 -5.71
C CYS A 179 -13.21 -27.03 -6.69
N LYS A 180 -14.23 -26.17 -6.49
CA LYS A 180 -15.43 -26.15 -7.32
C LYS A 180 -15.13 -25.80 -8.77
N TYR A 181 -14.34 -24.76 -8.98
CA TYR A 181 -14.11 -24.20 -10.32
C TYR A 181 -12.80 -24.70 -10.96
N ASN A 182 -12.08 -25.59 -10.30
CA ASN A 182 -10.78 -26.13 -10.76
C ASN A 182 -9.83 -25.02 -11.26
N ALA A 183 -9.81 -23.89 -10.56
CA ALA A 183 -9.05 -22.72 -10.89
C ALA A 183 -8.44 -22.11 -9.63
N GLN A 184 -7.24 -21.52 -9.73
CA GLN A 184 -6.61 -20.84 -8.61
C GLN A 184 -7.36 -19.53 -8.31
N LEU A 185 -8.37 -19.62 -7.49
CA LEU A 185 -9.22 -18.51 -7.06
C LEU A 185 -9.04 -18.31 -5.56
N SER A 186 -8.77 -17.09 -5.14
CA SER A 186 -8.63 -16.74 -3.72
C SER A 186 -9.56 -15.61 -3.36
N CYS A 187 -10.18 -15.70 -2.19
CA CYS A 187 -11.02 -14.64 -1.63
C CYS A 187 -10.56 -14.27 -0.22
N GLY A 188 -11.08 -13.18 0.30
CA GLY A 188 -10.81 -12.69 1.65
C GLY A 188 -11.36 -11.28 1.83
N ARG A 189 -11.62 -10.91 3.11
CA ARG A 189 -12.29 -9.67 3.49
C ARG A 189 -11.60 -8.36 3.08
N VAL A 190 -10.35 -8.40 2.60
CA VAL A 190 -9.63 -7.21 2.12
C VAL A 190 -9.40 -7.30 0.61
N GLN A 191 -8.87 -8.41 0.12
CA GLN A 191 -8.53 -8.55 -1.30
C GLN A 191 -9.77 -8.55 -2.21
N THR A 192 -10.86 -9.17 -1.77
CA THR A 192 -12.09 -9.24 -2.59
C THR A 192 -12.78 -7.89 -2.74
N PRO A 193 -13.04 -7.11 -1.65
CA PRO A 193 -13.59 -5.76 -1.81
C PRO A 193 -12.66 -4.82 -2.58
N THR A 194 -11.33 -4.99 -2.47
CA THR A 194 -10.37 -4.21 -3.28
C THR A 194 -10.60 -4.45 -4.78
N LEU A 195 -10.79 -5.71 -5.20
CA LEU A 195 -11.12 -6.04 -6.59
C LEU A 195 -12.51 -5.52 -6.99
N ALA A 196 -13.49 -5.59 -6.08
CA ALA A 196 -14.84 -5.09 -6.33
C ALA A 196 -14.87 -3.58 -6.58
N MET A 197 -14.06 -2.80 -5.84
CA MET A 197 -13.89 -1.35 -6.09
C MET A 197 -13.35 -1.07 -7.50
N ILE A 198 -12.36 -1.86 -7.95
CA ILE A 198 -11.79 -1.69 -9.30
C ILE A 198 -12.84 -2.07 -10.36
N ALA A 199 -13.56 -3.17 -10.15
CA ALA A 199 -14.63 -3.60 -11.06
C ALA A 199 -15.75 -2.56 -11.18
N LYS A 200 -16.19 -2.00 -10.06
CA LYS A 200 -17.18 -0.92 -10.01
C LYS A 200 -16.73 0.31 -10.80
N ARG A 201 -15.47 0.71 -10.64
CA ARG A 201 -14.88 1.81 -11.41
C ARG A 201 -14.86 1.52 -12.92
N GLU A 202 -14.49 0.32 -13.33
CA GLU A 202 -14.52 -0.10 -14.74
C GLU A 202 -15.96 -0.09 -15.31
N GLU A 203 -16.94 -0.45 -14.49
CA GLU A 203 -18.34 -0.41 -14.88
C GLU A 203 -18.84 1.04 -15.01
N GLU A 204 -18.49 1.93 -14.07
CA GLU A 204 -18.78 3.36 -14.14
C GLU A 204 -18.23 3.96 -15.45
N ILE A 205 -16.99 3.62 -15.79
CA ILE A 205 -16.33 4.09 -17.03
C ILE A 205 -17.07 3.53 -18.27
N ARG A 206 -17.41 2.25 -18.26
CA ARG A 206 -18.12 1.58 -19.39
C ARG A 206 -19.51 2.14 -19.64
N LYS A 207 -20.25 2.45 -18.54
CA LYS A 207 -21.61 2.98 -18.63
C LYS A 207 -21.65 4.50 -18.82
N PHE A 208 -20.50 5.17 -18.74
CA PHE A 208 -20.45 6.62 -18.85
C PHE A 208 -20.82 7.10 -20.25
N VAL A 209 -21.76 8.02 -20.30
CA VAL A 209 -22.17 8.70 -21.53
C VAL A 209 -21.68 10.15 -21.49
N PRO A 210 -20.71 10.54 -22.34
CA PRO A 210 -20.22 11.90 -22.39
C PRO A 210 -21.35 12.89 -22.75
N LYS A 211 -21.44 13.98 -21.97
CA LYS A 211 -22.36 15.11 -22.27
C LYS A 211 -21.53 16.30 -22.72
N GLU A 212 -21.96 16.96 -23.79
CA GLU A 212 -21.35 18.21 -24.21
C GLU A 212 -21.71 19.35 -23.26
N TYR A 213 -20.75 20.18 -22.97
CA TYR A 213 -20.94 21.41 -22.21
C TYR A 213 -20.29 22.60 -22.91
N TYR A 214 -20.77 23.77 -22.57
CA TYR A 214 -20.38 25.04 -23.18
C TYR A 214 -20.01 26.02 -22.08
N GLY A 215 -18.85 26.60 -22.19
CA GLY A 215 -18.37 27.69 -21.36
C GLY A 215 -18.20 28.96 -22.21
N ILE A 216 -18.39 30.12 -21.62
CA ILE A 216 -18.20 31.40 -22.31
C ILE A 216 -17.05 32.12 -21.61
N SER A 217 -16.13 32.63 -22.39
CA SER A 217 -15.04 33.46 -21.88
C SER A 217 -14.99 34.79 -22.64
N LEU A 218 -14.68 35.86 -21.89
CA LEU A 218 -14.39 37.18 -22.41
C LEU A 218 -12.93 37.51 -22.22
N GLU A 219 -12.34 38.19 -23.16
CA GLU A 219 -11.00 38.76 -23.06
C GLU A 219 -11.13 40.29 -23.07
N THR A 220 -10.62 40.93 -22.06
CA THR A 220 -10.37 42.36 -21.99
C THR A 220 -8.87 42.62 -22.15
N GLN A 221 -8.38 43.84 -22.06
CA GLN A 221 -6.95 44.15 -22.31
C GLN A 221 -6.01 43.29 -21.44
N ASP A 222 -6.35 43.07 -20.16
CA ASP A 222 -5.43 42.45 -19.20
C ASP A 222 -6.02 41.26 -18.44
N VAL A 223 -7.31 40.92 -18.67
CA VAL A 223 -8.03 39.90 -17.88
C VAL A 223 -8.88 39.03 -18.77
N LYS A 224 -8.80 37.73 -18.52
CA LYS A 224 -9.71 36.72 -19.07
C LYS A 224 -10.82 36.43 -18.05
N TRP A 225 -12.04 36.66 -18.47
CA TRP A 225 -13.24 36.47 -17.66
C TRP A 225 -13.96 35.20 -18.06
N THR A 226 -14.46 34.45 -17.08
CA THR A 226 -15.23 33.24 -17.31
C THR A 226 -16.67 33.45 -16.87
N TRP A 227 -17.62 33.16 -17.74
CA TRP A 227 -19.04 33.21 -17.42
C TRP A 227 -19.38 32.29 -16.26
N ARG A 228 -20.26 32.72 -15.36
CA ARG A 228 -20.76 31.95 -14.22
C ARG A 228 -22.28 32.02 -14.17
N ASP A 229 -22.93 30.88 -14.17
CA ASP A 229 -24.39 30.79 -13.97
C ASP A 229 -24.77 31.30 -12.58
N GLU A 230 -25.66 32.25 -12.46
CA GLU A 230 -26.05 32.86 -11.18
C GLU A 230 -26.75 31.86 -10.24
N LYS A 231 -27.52 30.90 -10.80
CA LYS A 231 -28.30 29.92 -10.02
C LYS A 231 -27.44 28.75 -9.55
N THR A 232 -26.72 28.13 -10.47
CA THR A 232 -25.95 26.91 -10.20
C THR A 232 -24.54 27.18 -9.74
N LYS A 233 -24.04 28.43 -9.91
CA LYS A 233 -22.64 28.84 -9.69
C LYS A 233 -21.63 28.06 -10.55
N SER A 234 -22.09 27.37 -11.59
CA SER A 234 -21.27 26.62 -12.54
C SER A 234 -20.66 27.57 -13.59
N PHE A 235 -19.45 27.25 -14.05
CA PHE A 235 -18.79 27.97 -15.15
C PHE A 235 -19.13 27.37 -16.53
N ARG A 236 -20.11 26.47 -16.60
CA ARG A 236 -20.55 25.83 -17.83
C ARG A 236 -22.06 25.60 -17.85
N THR A 237 -22.60 25.49 -19.05
CA THR A 237 -23.99 25.07 -19.32
C THR A 237 -24.00 23.87 -20.26
N PHE A 238 -25.05 23.04 -20.17
CA PHE A 238 -25.27 21.90 -21.08
C PHE A 238 -26.19 22.28 -22.25
N SER A 239 -26.70 23.53 -22.32
CA SER A 239 -27.49 24.01 -23.42
C SER A 239 -26.64 24.83 -24.37
N ARG A 240 -26.49 24.38 -25.61
CA ARG A 240 -25.81 25.09 -26.68
C ARG A 240 -26.52 26.38 -27.04
N GLU A 241 -27.84 26.30 -27.19
CA GLU A 241 -28.68 27.45 -27.54
C GLU A 241 -28.54 28.60 -26.53
N ARG A 242 -28.55 28.26 -25.22
CA ARG A 242 -28.36 29.24 -24.16
C ARG A 242 -26.96 29.90 -24.28
N ALA A 243 -25.94 29.11 -24.53
CA ALA A 243 -24.58 29.63 -24.66
C ALA A 243 -24.40 30.53 -25.88
N GLU A 244 -25.02 30.18 -27.02
CA GLU A 244 -25.02 31.01 -28.23
C GLU A 244 -25.82 32.30 -28.06
N GLN A 245 -26.98 32.25 -27.39
CA GLN A 245 -27.78 33.44 -27.04
C GLN A 245 -27.02 34.40 -26.14
N ILE A 246 -26.33 33.90 -25.11
CA ILE A 246 -25.50 34.71 -24.23
C ILE A 246 -24.38 35.36 -25.06
N LYS A 247 -23.68 34.57 -25.89
CA LYS A 247 -22.60 35.08 -26.74
C LYS A 247 -23.09 36.19 -27.67
N GLY A 248 -24.25 36.01 -28.32
CA GLY A 248 -24.81 37.01 -29.21
C GLY A 248 -25.18 38.32 -28.50
N ARG A 249 -25.69 38.27 -27.27
CA ARG A 249 -26.01 39.44 -26.47
C ARG A 249 -24.78 40.22 -25.98
N LEU A 250 -23.61 39.62 -25.99
CA LEU A 250 -22.34 40.22 -25.56
C LEU A 250 -21.66 41.07 -26.64
N GLU A 251 -22.09 40.94 -27.90
CA GLU A 251 -21.56 41.76 -28.99
C GLU A 251 -21.85 43.24 -28.75
N ASN A 252 -20.81 44.08 -28.85
CA ASN A 252 -20.85 45.54 -28.65
C ASN A 252 -21.29 45.99 -27.23
N THR A 253 -21.18 45.15 -26.24
CA THR A 253 -21.46 45.50 -24.81
C THR A 253 -20.15 45.80 -24.10
N ALA A 254 -20.28 46.60 -23.00
CA ALA A 254 -19.18 46.78 -22.05
C ALA A 254 -19.32 45.82 -20.86
N LEU A 255 -18.20 45.38 -20.34
CA LEU A 255 -18.14 44.62 -19.11
C LEU A 255 -17.94 45.56 -17.91
N GLU A 256 -18.86 45.60 -16.96
CA GLU A 256 -18.80 46.46 -15.78
C GLU A 256 -18.42 45.61 -14.55
N ILE A 257 -17.37 46.01 -13.85
CA ILE A 257 -16.90 45.34 -12.61
C ILE A 257 -17.90 45.64 -11.49
N THR A 258 -18.55 44.59 -10.98
CA THR A 258 -19.55 44.71 -9.91
C THR A 258 -18.98 44.44 -8.53
N SER A 259 -17.91 43.66 -8.44
CA SER A 259 -17.24 43.32 -7.17
C SER A 259 -15.77 43.06 -7.35
N VAL A 260 -14.97 43.53 -6.41
CA VAL A 260 -13.55 43.19 -6.28
C VAL A 260 -13.31 42.81 -4.81
N GLU A 261 -13.11 41.52 -4.59
CA GLU A 261 -12.87 40.97 -3.26
C GLU A 261 -11.41 40.54 -3.12
N LYS A 262 -10.72 41.10 -2.10
CA LYS A 262 -9.36 40.72 -1.73
C LYS A 262 -9.39 40.00 -0.40
N LYS A 263 -8.97 38.75 -0.35
CA LYS A 263 -8.92 37.92 0.86
C LYS A 263 -7.49 37.48 1.15
N ALA A 264 -6.95 37.88 2.28
CA ALA A 264 -5.71 37.31 2.77
C ALA A 264 -5.93 35.84 3.19
N LYS A 265 -5.17 34.94 2.61
CA LYS A 265 -5.21 33.51 2.90
C LYS A 265 -3.85 33.01 3.36
N LYS A 266 -3.88 31.99 4.20
CA LYS A 266 -2.69 31.29 4.68
C LYS A 266 -2.86 29.81 4.41
N THR A 267 -1.81 29.15 3.90
CA THR A 267 -1.74 27.69 3.76
C THR A 267 -0.58 27.17 4.60
N ILE A 268 -0.86 26.19 5.45
CA ILE A 268 0.16 25.46 6.20
C ILE A 268 0.73 24.35 5.32
N ALA A 269 1.92 23.87 5.67
CA ALA A 269 2.51 22.71 5.01
C ALA A 269 1.61 21.48 5.15
N PRO A 270 1.59 20.59 4.16
CA PRO A 270 1.00 19.26 4.33
C PRO A 270 1.62 18.55 5.52
N GLY A 271 0.85 17.73 6.25
CA GLY A 271 1.33 16.97 7.40
C GLY A 271 2.52 16.05 7.07
N LEU A 272 3.21 15.61 8.10
CA LEU A 272 4.30 14.63 7.94
C LEU A 272 3.80 13.35 7.23
N TYR A 273 4.72 12.52 6.76
CA TYR A 273 4.37 11.28 6.09
C TYR A 273 4.02 10.15 7.07
N ASP A 274 2.88 9.51 6.83
CA ASP A 274 2.67 8.08 7.06
C ASP A 274 3.12 7.28 5.83
N LEU A 275 3.14 5.95 5.93
CA LEU A 275 3.55 5.12 4.80
C LEU A 275 2.60 5.25 3.60
N THR A 276 1.29 5.28 3.82
CA THR A 276 0.30 5.33 2.74
C THR A 276 0.43 6.61 1.92
N THR A 277 0.56 7.77 2.58
CA THR A 277 0.75 9.05 1.90
C THR A 277 2.07 9.08 1.13
N LEU A 278 3.15 8.58 1.73
CA LEU A 278 4.44 8.49 1.05
C LEU A 278 4.38 7.59 -0.20
N GLN A 279 3.73 6.43 -0.10
CA GLN A 279 3.53 5.53 -1.25
C GLN A 279 2.70 6.18 -2.37
N ARG A 280 1.63 6.89 -2.01
CA ARG A 280 0.78 7.60 -2.97
C ARG A 280 1.57 8.69 -3.72
N GLU A 281 2.25 9.55 -3.00
CA GLU A 281 3.02 10.63 -3.62
C GLU A 281 4.24 10.11 -4.40
N ALA A 282 4.92 9.07 -3.92
CA ALA A 282 6.01 8.42 -4.65
C ALA A 282 5.53 7.77 -5.97
N ASN A 283 4.33 7.19 -5.96
CA ASN A 283 3.71 6.66 -7.17
C ASN A 283 3.37 7.77 -8.17
N LEU A 284 2.76 8.87 -7.71
CA LEU A 284 2.42 10.00 -8.57
C LEU A 284 3.67 10.68 -9.15
N LYS A 285 4.71 10.89 -8.34
CA LYS A 285 5.90 11.65 -8.73
C LYS A 285 6.92 10.84 -9.51
N TYR A 286 7.10 9.57 -9.15
CA TYR A 286 8.18 8.73 -9.70
C TYR A 286 7.69 7.42 -10.34
N GLY A 287 6.40 7.11 -10.25
CA GLY A 287 5.84 5.85 -10.74
C GLY A 287 6.20 4.63 -9.89
N PHE A 288 6.76 4.82 -8.69
CA PHE A 288 7.11 3.71 -7.80
C PHE A 288 5.85 2.99 -7.34
N SER A 289 5.90 1.66 -7.33
CA SER A 289 4.83 0.87 -6.74
C SER A 289 4.80 1.03 -5.21
N ALA A 290 3.68 0.72 -4.59
CA ALA A 290 3.55 0.72 -3.14
C ALA A 290 4.59 -0.19 -2.48
N LYS A 291 4.82 -1.37 -3.05
CA LYS A 291 5.81 -2.34 -2.54
C LYS A 291 7.25 -1.87 -2.75
N GLU A 292 7.55 -1.28 -3.90
CA GLU A 292 8.86 -0.71 -4.18
C GLU A 292 9.19 0.42 -3.21
N THR A 293 8.26 1.34 -2.97
CA THR A 293 8.41 2.42 -1.97
C THR A 293 8.68 1.85 -0.58
N LEU A 294 7.92 0.84 -0.15
CA LEU A 294 8.14 0.17 1.15
C LEU A 294 9.53 -0.47 1.22
N ASN A 295 9.98 -1.15 0.18
CA ASN A 295 11.30 -1.79 0.16
C ASN A 295 12.44 -0.76 0.22
N ILE A 296 12.28 0.39 -0.46
CA ILE A 296 13.23 1.51 -0.38
C ILE A 296 13.28 2.06 1.05
N MET A 297 12.10 2.32 1.63
CA MET A 297 11.98 2.79 3.01
C MET A 297 12.64 1.83 4.00
N GLN A 298 12.45 0.51 3.82
CA GLN A 298 13.06 -0.50 4.67
C GLN A 298 14.61 -0.41 4.65
N ARG A 299 15.20 -0.18 3.47
CA ARG A 299 16.67 0.01 3.36
C ARG A 299 17.14 1.31 4.01
N LEU A 300 16.41 2.41 3.83
CA LEU A 300 16.72 3.70 4.47
C LEU A 300 16.64 3.61 6.00
N TYR A 301 15.73 2.80 6.53
CA TYR A 301 15.57 2.55 7.95
C TYR A 301 16.62 1.56 8.50
N GLU A 302 16.82 0.40 7.87
CA GLU A 302 17.64 -0.68 8.42
C GLU A 302 19.13 -0.53 8.11
N ASN A 303 19.46 -0.21 6.84
CA ASN A 303 20.83 -0.17 6.38
C ASN A 303 21.46 1.21 6.63
N HIS A 304 20.80 2.27 6.14
CA HIS A 304 21.30 3.65 6.30
C HIS A 304 20.95 4.25 7.65
N LYS A 305 19.86 3.81 8.29
CA LYS A 305 19.33 4.31 9.59
C LYS A 305 19.01 5.79 9.61
N VAL A 306 18.70 6.37 8.46
CA VAL A 306 18.50 7.81 8.28
C VAL A 306 17.04 8.24 8.35
N LEU A 307 16.10 7.31 8.31
CA LEU A 307 14.65 7.54 8.47
C LEU A 307 14.11 6.69 9.62
N THR A 308 13.01 7.14 10.21
CA THR A 308 12.27 6.42 11.25
C THR A 308 11.52 5.21 10.68
N TYR A 309 10.77 4.50 11.50
CA TYR A 309 10.14 3.24 11.12
C TYR A 309 9.25 3.36 9.88
N PRO A 310 9.43 2.49 8.87
CA PRO A 310 8.81 2.66 7.55
C PRO A 310 7.30 2.39 7.51
N ARG A 311 6.74 1.62 8.44
CA ARG A 311 5.32 1.23 8.43
C ARG A 311 4.48 2.07 9.40
N ALA A 312 4.86 3.33 9.57
CA ALA A 312 4.12 4.27 10.41
C ALA A 312 2.76 4.61 9.78
N ASP A 313 1.74 4.62 10.59
CA ASP A 313 0.35 4.94 10.25
C ASP A 313 -0.08 6.34 10.73
N SER A 314 0.78 7.03 11.48
CA SER A 314 0.56 8.38 11.96
C SER A 314 1.32 9.42 11.14
N ARG A 315 0.72 10.62 11.01
CA ARG A 315 1.34 11.84 10.44
C ARG A 315 1.79 12.81 11.51
N TYR A 316 1.80 12.37 12.77
CA TYR A 316 2.12 13.19 13.92
C TYR A 316 3.35 12.65 14.64
N ILE A 317 4.05 13.56 15.33
CA ILE A 317 5.11 13.21 16.27
C ILE A 317 4.67 13.53 17.70
N GLY A 318 5.21 12.80 18.66
CA GLY A 318 5.01 13.08 20.07
C GLY A 318 5.84 14.26 20.56
N LYS A 319 5.48 14.81 21.72
CA LYS A 319 6.23 15.90 22.38
C LYS A 319 7.66 15.48 22.76
N ASP A 320 7.92 14.21 23.00
CA ASP A 320 9.25 13.67 23.27
C ASP A 320 10.22 13.87 22.08
N ILE A 321 9.70 13.75 20.84
CA ILE A 321 10.46 13.94 19.60
C ILE A 321 10.84 15.42 19.40
N VAL A 322 10.02 16.38 19.89
CA VAL A 322 10.24 17.81 19.67
C VAL A 322 11.64 18.25 20.16
N SER A 323 12.11 17.69 21.26
CA SER A 323 13.44 17.99 21.81
C SER A 323 14.59 17.57 20.89
N THR A 324 14.36 16.59 20.01
CA THR A 324 15.38 16.05 19.10
C THR A 324 15.39 16.73 17.72
N ILE A 325 14.44 17.63 17.44
CA ILE A 325 14.28 18.26 16.10
C ILE A 325 15.57 18.95 15.66
N LYS A 326 16.26 19.67 16.55
CA LYS A 326 17.51 20.36 16.20
C LYS A 326 18.62 19.40 15.80
N GLU A 327 18.75 18.28 16.47
CA GLU A 327 19.73 17.23 16.11
C GLU A 327 19.40 16.62 14.74
N ARG A 328 18.12 16.36 14.47
CA ARG A 328 17.64 15.87 13.17
C ARG A 328 17.90 16.88 12.06
N LEU A 329 17.66 18.18 12.30
CA LEU A 329 17.98 19.25 11.35
C LEU A 329 19.49 19.30 11.05
N LYS A 330 20.34 19.11 12.07
CA LYS A 330 21.79 19.06 11.90
C LYS A 330 22.20 17.86 11.04
N SER A 331 21.63 16.70 11.28
CA SER A 331 21.98 15.46 10.59
C SER A 331 21.52 15.43 9.13
N CYS A 332 20.30 15.92 8.84
CA CYS A 332 19.77 15.99 7.47
C CYS A 332 20.17 17.25 6.70
N GLY A 333 20.72 18.29 7.38
CA GLY A 333 21.09 19.58 6.82
C GLY A 333 22.36 19.57 5.96
N ILE A 334 22.49 18.64 5.03
CA ILE A 334 23.62 18.45 4.13
C ILE A 334 23.20 18.64 2.67
N GLY A 335 24.19 18.81 1.79
CA GLY A 335 23.93 18.93 0.34
C GLY A 335 22.85 19.95 0.02
N PRO A 336 21.79 19.57 -0.71
CA PRO A 336 20.71 20.49 -1.11
C PRO A 336 19.87 21.01 0.05
N TYR A 337 19.91 20.38 1.22
CA TYR A 337 19.10 20.77 2.38
C TYR A 337 19.82 21.76 3.31
N ARG A 338 21.13 21.99 3.11
CA ARG A 338 21.97 22.81 4.01
C ARG A 338 21.40 24.20 4.27
N LYS A 339 21.01 24.91 3.22
CA LYS A 339 20.45 26.27 3.32
C LYS A 339 19.12 26.27 4.08
N LEU A 340 18.23 25.33 3.75
CA LEU A 340 16.90 25.20 4.34
C LEU A 340 16.95 24.83 5.82
N ALA A 341 17.74 23.81 6.17
CA ALA A 341 17.93 23.39 7.56
C ALA A 341 18.66 24.46 8.38
N GLY A 342 19.68 25.13 7.81
CA GLY A 342 20.41 26.23 8.45
C GLY A 342 19.51 27.40 8.83
N ALA A 343 18.54 27.76 7.98
CA ALA A 343 17.57 28.81 8.28
C ALA A 343 16.67 28.49 9.49
N LEU A 344 16.40 27.20 9.72
CA LEU A 344 15.63 26.71 10.87
C LEU A 344 16.48 26.57 12.15
N MET A 345 17.75 26.16 12.00
CA MET A 345 18.66 25.99 13.14
C MET A 345 18.87 27.29 13.95
N ASN A 346 18.88 28.43 13.26
CA ASN A 346 19.08 29.76 13.85
C ASN A 346 17.85 30.35 14.53
N LYS A 347 16.73 29.62 14.51
CA LYS A 347 15.45 30.07 15.09
C LYS A 347 14.97 29.08 16.17
N PRO A 348 14.14 29.51 17.12
CA PRO A 348 13.40 28.57 17.96
C PRO A 348 12.54 27.65 17.11
N VAL A 349 12.51 26.36 17.43
CA VAL A 349 11.66 25.39 16.76
C VAL A 349 10.19 25.75 17.05
N GLN A 350 9.47 26.13 16.03
CA GLN A 350 8.04 26.39 16.14
C GLN A 350 7.28 25.08 15.91
N VAL A 351 6.58 24.65 16.93
CA VAL A 351 5.69 23.45 16.85
C VAL A 351 4.24 23.90 16.95
N ASN A 352 3.39 23.17 16.26
CA ASN A 352 1.95 23.39 16.28
C ASN A 352 1.18 22.08 16.15
N GLY A 353 -0.13 22.12 16.41
CA GLY A 353 -0.99 20.93 16.39
C GLY A 353 -1.21 20.28 15.01
N SER A 354 -0.63 20.82 13.93
CA SER A 354 -0.73 20.21 12.59
C SER A 354 0.18 19.00 12.42
N PHE A 355 1.25 18.89 13.25
CA PHE A 355 2.20 17.78 13.17
C PHE A 355 2.70 17.29 14.55
N VAL A 356 2.35 17.95 15.67
CA VAL A 356 2.68 17.52 17.03
C VAL A 356 1.40 17.28 17.81
N ASP A 357 1.07 16.02 18.07
CA ASP A 357 -0.10 15.63 18.88
C ASP A 357 0.06 14.21 19.41
N ASP A 358 0.32 14.07 20.72
CA ASP A 358 0.49 12.76 21.37
C ASP A 358 -0.74 11.85 21.24
N LYS A 359 -1.95 12.42 21.12
CA LYS A 359 -3.19 11.64 20.99
C LYS A 359 -3.41 11.03 19.59
N ARG A 360 -2.71 11.57 18.59
CA ARG A 360 -2.76 11.12 17.20
C ARG A 360 -1.54 10.30 16.78
N VAL A 361 -0.60 10.07 17.68
CA VAL A 361 0.44 9.06 17.52
C VAL A 361 -0.14 7.73 17.95
N SER A 362 -0.13 6.76 17.02
CA SER A 362 -0.58 5.39 17.24
C SER A 362 0.59 4.52 17.73
N ASP A 363 0.78 3.36 17.15
CA ASP A 363 1.90 2.46 17.45
C ASP A 363 3.26 3.11 17.12
N HIS A 364 3.29 3.96 16.09
CA HIS A 364 4.48 4.68 15.62
C HIS A 364 4.16 6.13 15.27
N HIS A 365 5.11 7.01 15.52
CA HIS A 365 5.04 8.39 15.04
C HIS A 365 5.36 8.48 13.53
N ALA A 366 5.12 9.64 12.93
CA ALA A 366 5.35 9.91 11.52
C ALA A 366 6.77 9.55 11.04
N ILE A 367 6.89 9.29 9.73
CA ILE A 367 8.16 9.04 9.05
C ILE A 367 8.92 10.37 8.92
N ILE A 368 10.06 10.47 9.60
CA ILE A 368 10.93 11.66 9.65
C ILE A 368 12.41 11.24 9.60
N PRO A 369 13.32 12.17 9.29
CA PRO A 369 14.77 11.91 9.42
C PRO A 369 15.15 11.58 10.86
N THR A 370 16.16 10.72 11.03
CA THR A 370 16.77 10.41 12.33
C THR A 370 17.91 11.39 12.66
N GLU A 371 18.51 11.21 13.82
CA GLU A 371 19.71 11.93 14.26
C GLU A 371 20.99 11.36 13.61
N GLN A 372 20.90 10.30 12.82
CA GLN A 372 22.01 9.67 12.14
C GLN A 372 22.57 10.59 11.03
N PHE A 373 23.88 10.76 11.01
CA PHE A 373 24.56 11.47 9.92
C PHE A 373 24.33 10.80 8.57
N VAL A 374 23.99 11.60 7.56
CA VAL A 374 23.57 11.13 6.23
C VAL A 374 24.74 11.17 5.25
N GLN A 375 24.90 10.11 4.48
CA GLN A 375 25.85 10.01 3.37
C GLN A 375 25.08 9.78 2.06
N LEU A 376 24.72 10.88 1.41
CA LEU A 376 23.88 10.84 0.19
C LEU A 376 24.53 10.03 -0.94
N ASP A 377 25.87 10.05 -1.03
CA ASP A 377 26.62 9.35 -2.08
C ASP A 377 26.56 7.82 -1.97
N HIS A 378 26.24 7.30 -0.79
CA HIS A 378 26.04 5.87 -0.57
C HIS A 378 24.63 5.39 -0.90
N MET A 379 23.71 6.29 -1.22
CA MET A 379 22.33 5.97 -1.57
C MET A 379 22.17 5.76 -3.09
N THR A 380 21.29 4.81 -3.47
CA THR A 380 20.84 4.70 -4.86
C THR A 380 19.99 5.91 -5.26
N ASN A 381 19.73 6.08 -6.56
CA ASN A 381 18.87 7.16 -7.03
C ASN A 381 17.45 7.06 -6.46
N GLU A 382 16.91 5.85 -6.33
CA GLU A 382 15.59 5.58 -5.78
C GLU A 382 15.55 5.93 -4.29
N GLU A 383 16.59 5.55 -3.54
CA GLU A 383 16.74 5.87 -2.12
C GLU A 383 16.85 7.39 -1.91
N ARG A 384 17.61 8.10 -2.73
CA ARG A 384 17.72 9.56 -2.68
C ARG A 384 16.37 10.24 -2.94
N LYS A 385 15.57 9.74 -3.90
CA LYS A 385 14.25 10.28 -4.21
C LYS A 385 13.29 10.18 -3.02
N ILE A 386 13.21 9.02 -2.39
CA ILE A 386 12.34 8.82 -1.22
C ILE A 386 12.87 9.61 -0.01
N TYR A 387 14.18 9.62 0.20
CA TYR A 387 14.80 10.41 1.25
C TYR A 387 14.52 11.92 1.06
N ASP A 388 14.65 12.44 -0.16
CA ASP A 388 14.33 13.84 -0.52
C ASP A 388 12.88 14.20 -0.17
N MET A 389 11.92 13.32 -0.52
CA MET A 389 10.52 13.56 -0.17
C MET A 389 10.32 13.71 1.33
N VAL A 390 10.89 12.80 2.13
CA VAL A 390 10.73 12.80 3.59
C VAL A 390 11.41 14.02 4.21
N VAL A 391 12.65 14.33 3.81
CA VAL A 391 13.38 15.48 4.36
C VAL A 391 12.69 16.79 4.01
N ARG A 392 12.27 16.99 2.77
CA ARG A 392 11.56 18.21 2.38
C ARG A 392 10.23 18.36 3.14
N ARG A 393 9.49 17.27 3.33
CA ARG A 393 8.26 17.31 4.11
C ARG A 393 8.51 17.63 5.58
N PHE A 394 9.56 17.06 6.18
CA PHE A 394 10.00 17.38 7.54
C PHE A 394 10.43 18.84 7.69
N LEU A 395 11.18 19.38 6.74
CA LEU A 395 11.56 20.79 6.73
C LEU A 395 10.32 21.69 6.56
N ALA A 396 9.43 21.36 5.63
CA ALA A 396 8.26 22.18 5.29
C ALA A 396 7.32 22.41 6.49
N VAL A 397 7.07 21.38 7.33
CA VAL A 397 6.21 21.56 8.52
C VAL A 397 6.81 22.47 9.58
N LEU A 398 8.12 22.69 9.54
CA LEU A 398 8.86 23.60 10.45
C LEU A 398 8.95 25.04 9.90
N TYR A 399 8.62 25.26 8.63
CA TYR A 399 8.55 26.58 8.01
C TYR A 399 7.22 27.26 8.34
N PRO A 400 7.17 28.62 8.29
CA PRO A 400 5.93 29.34 8.47
C PRO A 400 4.92 29.05 7.35
N ALA A 401 3.65 29.33 7.61
CA ALA A 401 2.61 29.22 6.60
C ALA A 401 2.91 30.12 5.38
N SER A 402 2.62 29.62 4.18
CA SER A 402 2.60 30.44 2.97
C SER A 402 1.42 31.41 3.04
N GLN A 403 1.68 32.69 2.71
CA GLN A 403 0.69 33.75 2.76
C GLN A 403 0.47 34.31 1.37
N TYR A 404 -0.78 34.44 0.97
CA TYR A 404 -1.15 35.01 -0.30
C TYR A 404 -2.48 35.78 -0.19
N GLU A 405 -2.65 36.71 -1.09
CA GLU A 405 -3.91 37.44 -1.28
C GLU A 405 -4.64 36.83 -2.47
N GLN A 406 -5.81 36.28 -2.24
CA GLN A 406 -6.72 35.82 -3.28
C GLN A 406 -7.56 37.02 -3.72
N VAL A 407 -7.47 37.38 -4.98
CA VAL A 407 -8.30 38.40 -5.58
C VAL A 407 -9.36 37.72 -6.44
N THR A 408 -10.62 38.00 -6.15
CA THR A 408 -11.74 37.53 -6.97
C THR A 408 -12.51 38.75 -7.47
N MET A 409 -12.68 38.83 -8.79
CA MET A 409 -13.44 39.87 -9.42
C MET A 409 -14.72 39.30 -10.04
N GLU A 410 -15.84 39.98 -9.85
CA GLU A 410 -17.06 39.73 -10.58
C GLU A 410 -17.42 40.95 -11.43
N ALA A 411 -17.93 40.68 -12.60
CA ALA A 411 -18.36 41.71 -13.52
C ALA A 411 -19.64 41.29 -14.27
N LYS A 412 -20.39 42.25 -14.77
CA LYS A 412 -21.62 42.02 -15.54
C LYS A 412 -21.52 42.57 -16.94
N ALA A 413 -22.04 41.82 -17.92
CA ALA A 413 -22.25 42.28 -19.29
C ALA A 413 -23.53 41.65 -19.82
N ALA A 414 -24.39 42.40 -20.47
CA ALA A 414 -25.68 41.98 -21.03
C ALA A 414 -26.56 41.17 -20.03
N GLY A 415 -26.50 41.51 -18.74
CA GLY A 415 -27.24 40.80 -17.67
C GLY A 415 -26.64 39.50 -17.17
N GLU A 416 -25.50 39.06 -17.72
CA GLU A 416 -24.80 37.84 -17.34
C GLU A 416 -23.61 38.14 -16.43
N THR A 417 -23.28 37.21 -15.53
CA THR A 417 -22.16 37.33 -14.58
C THR A 417 -20.91 36.65 -15.08
N PHE A 418 -19.79 37.34 -14.95
CA PHE A 418 -18.46 36.85 -15.28
C PHE A 418 -17.56 36.97 -14.08
N ALA A 419 -16.64 36.03 -13.93
CA ALA A 419 -15.70 36.00 -12.83
C ALA A 419 -14.26 35.82 -13.30
N ALA A 420 -13.33 36.41 -12.57
CA ALA A 420 -11.90 36.22 -12.73
C ALA A 420 -11.24 36.04 -11.36
N SER A 421 -10.21 35.22 -11.29
CA SER A 421 -9.47 34.93 -10.05
C SER A 421 -7.99 35.16 -10.26
N GLY A 422 -7.32 35.61 -9.22
CA GLY A 422 -5.88 35.79 -9.20
C GLY A 422 -5.30 35.62 -7.81
N LYS A 423 -4.03 35.21 -7.76
CA LYS A 423 -3.31 34.96 -6.50
C LYS A 423 -2.03 35.77 -6.47
N VAL A 424 -1.86 36.57 -5.43
CA VAL A 424 -0.66 37.36 -5.17
C VAL A 424 0.05 36.78 -3.95
N ILE A 425 1.22 36.14 -4.17
CA ILE A 425 2.01 35.56 -3.09
C ILE A 425 2.68 36.70 -2.30
N LYS A 426 2.41 36.79 -1.00
CA LYS A 426 3.05 37.73 -0.06
C LYS A 426 4.26 37.12 0.64
N SER A 427 4.19 35.81 0.97
CA SER A 427 5.30 35.05 1.55
C SER A 427 5.21 33.59 1.08
N MET A 428 6.30 33.06 0.58
CA MET A 428 6.38 31.66 0.15
C MET A 428 6.24 30.70 1.34
N GLY A 429 6.80 31.05 2.50
CA GLY A 429 6.77 30.21 3.69
C GLY A 429 7.30 28.80 3.39
N TRP A 430 6.56 27.76 3.78
CA TRP A 430 6.96 26.37 3.57
C TRP A 430 7.17 25.98 2.09
N LYS A 431 6.58 26.71 1.16
CA LYS A 431 6.77 26.45 -0.29
C LYS A 431 8.20 26.70 -0.76
N GLU A 432 8.99 27.48 -0.01
CA GLU A 432 10.43 27.66 -0.30
C GLU A 432 11.21 26.34 -0.27
N VAL A 433 10.72 25.33 0.47
CA VAL A 433 11.35 24.02 0.59
C VAL A 433 11.29 23.23 -0.73
N TYR A 434 10.28 23.51 -1.56
CA TYR A 434 10.02 22.81 -2.83
C TYR A 434 10.40 23.67 -4.03
N GLU A 435 11.63 24.00 -4.24
CA GLU A 435 12.22 24.84 -5.31
C GLU A 435 11.31 25.09 -6.54
N GLY A 436 10.76 26.31 -6.66
CA GLY A 436 10.03 26.74 -7.85
C GLY A 436 8.52 26.55 -7.82
N GLY A 437 7.91 26.26 -6.66
CA GLY A 437 6.44 26.26 -6.53
C GLY A 437 5.76 25.04 -7.12
N ALA A 438 6.37 23.89 -7.04
CA ALA A 438 5.73 22.64 -7.35
C ALA A 438 4.78 22.22 -6.21
N ASP A 439 3.76 21.52 -6.59
CA ASP A 439 2.85 20.68 -5.82
C ASP A 439 1.63 21.34 -5.17
N ASP A 440 1.14 22.46 -5.71
CA ASP A 440 -0.30 22.79 -5.58
C ASP A 440 -1.19 21.88 -6.48
N ASP A 441 -0.55 21.11 -7.41
CA ASP A 441 -1.25 20.34 -8.44
C ASP A 441 -1.67 18.92 -8.02
N LEU A 442 -1.48 18.54 -6.74
CA LEU A 442 -2.04 17.29 -6.19
C LEU A 442 -3.49 17.44 -5.70
N GLU A 443 -4.11 18.61 -5.96
CA GLU A 443 -5.55 18.77 -5.74
C GLU A 443 -6.32 17.92 -6.75
N ASP A 444 -7.21 17.08 -6.24
CA ASP A 444 -8.11 16.22 -7.01
C ASP A 444 -8.67 16.91 -8.26
N GLU A 445 -8.45 16.34 -9.44
CA GLU A 445 -9.08 16.74 -10.73
C GLU A 445 -10.63 16.73 -10.67
N ALA A 446 -11.21 16.35 -9.55
CA ALA A 446 -12.63 16.07 -9.40
C ALA A 446 -13.54 17.32 -9.38
N ASP A 447 -13.02 18.54 -9.31
CA ASP A 447 -13.86 19.74 -9.14
C ASP A 447 -13.54 20.90 -10.12
N ASP A 448 -13.10 20.57 -11.33
CA ASP A 448 -12.78 21.53 -12.40
C ASP A 448 -14.01 22.38 -12.85
N GLU A 449 -15.22 21.94 -12.46
CA GLU A 449 -16.48 22.62 -12.81
C GLU A 449 -16.71 23.95 -12.08
N LYS A 450 -16.08 24.11 -10.91
CA LYS A 450 -16.31 25.26 -10.01
C LYS A 450 -15.06 26.05 -9.68
N LYS A 451 -13.91 25.68 -10.26
CA LYS A 451 -12.65 26.38 -10.03
C LYS A 451 -12.27 27.27 -11.21
N LEU A 452 -11.93 28.52 -10.93
CA LEU A 452 -11.32 29.44 -11.87
C LEU A 452 -9.80 29.25 -11.87
N LYS A 453 -9.19 29.31 -13.04
CA LYS A 453 -7.72 29.36 -13.12
C LYS A 453 -7.24 30.73 -12.66
N ASP A 454 -6.32 30.74 -11.72
CA ASP A 454 -5.70 31.96 -11.25
C ASP A 454 -4.86 32.62 -12.36
N GLN A 455 -4.97 33.91 -12.51
CA GLN A 455 -4.21 34.74 -13.44
C GLN A 455 -3.66 35.97 -12.73
N ARG A 456 -2.75 36.67 -13.35
CA ARG A 456 -2.30 37.97 -12.85
C ARG A 456 -3.41 38.98 -13.10
N LEU A 457 -3.98 39.53 -12.01
CA LEU A 457 -5.04 40.55 -12.09
C LEU A 457 -4.43 41.91 -11.85
N PRO A 458 -4.71 42.92 -12.69
CA PRO A 458 -4.36 44.29 -12.43
C PRO A 458 -5.24 44.88 -11.32
N GLU A 459 -4.81 45.99 -10.73
CA GLU A 459 -5.65 46.70 -9.76
C GLU A 459 -6.83 47.40 -10.47
N MET A 460 -8.03 46.95 -10.11
CA MET A 460 -9.26 47.48 -10.66
C MET A 460 -10.23 47.85 -9.55
N LYS A 461 -11.16 48.78 -9.83
CA LYS A 461 -12.18 49.23 -8.89
C LYS A 461 -13.57 48.82 -9.36
N THR A 462 -14.49 48.63 -8.46
CA THR A 462 -15.92 48.46 -8.74
C THR A 462 -16.44 49.63 -9.55
N GLY A 463 -17.31 49.37 -10.54
CA GLY A 463 -17.83 50.39 -11.46
C GLY A 463 -16.93 50.61 -12.69
N THR A 464 -15.74 50.07 -12.75
CA THR A 464 -14.88 50.19 -13.94
C THR A 464 -15.53 49.49 -15.12
N ARG A 465 -15.65 50.18 -16.26
CA ARG A 465 -16.18 49.64 -17.51
C ARG A 465 -15.02 49.25 -18.43
N LEU A 466 -15.03 48.01 -18.90
CA LEU A 466 -14.00 47.44 -19.72
C LEU A 466 -14.56 47.10 -21.10
N LYS A 467 -13.81 47.44 -22.14
CA LYS A 467 -14.14 47.04 -23.49
C LYS A 467 -13.87 45.53 -23.68
N ILE A 468 -14.86 44.79 -24.14
CA ILE A 468 -14.71 43.36 -24.51
C ILE A 468 -13.96 43.34 -25.85
N LEU A 469 -12.77 42.71 -25.89
CA LEU A 469 -11.95 42.58 -27.07
C LEU A 469 -12.32 41.32 -27.87
N LYS A 470 -12.67 40.25 -27.12
CA LYS A 470 -13.02 38.97 -27.72
C LYS A 470 -13.98 38.20 -26.85
N THR A 471 -14.98 37.59 -27.47
CA THR A 471 -15.89 36.63 -26.83
C THR A 471 -15.67 35.28 -27.47
N SER A 472 -15.40 34.25 -26.63
CA SER A 472 -15.16 32.88 -27.04
C SER A 472 -16.14 31.92 -26.44
N LEU A 473 -16.68 31.03 -27.26
CA LEU A 473 -17.45 29.89 -26.83
C LEU A 473 -16.53 28.68 -26.74
N ASN A 474 -16.35 28.15 -25.54
CA ASN A 474 -15.51 26.97 -25.26
C ASN A 474 -16.42 25.75 -25.19
N THR A 475 -16.15 24.74 -26.01
CA THR A 475 -16.90 23.48 -25.99
C THR A 475 -16.05 22.39 -25.37
N GLY A 476 -16.69 21.55 -24.57
CA GLY A 476 -16.03 20.38 -23.99
C GLY A 476 -17.00 19.22 -23.82
N LYS A 477 -16.47 18.07 -23.48
CA LYS A 477 -17.26 16.88 -23.14
C LYS A 477 -16.90 16.45 -21.73
N THR A 478 -17.89 16.06 -20.94
CA THR A 478 -17.62 15.43 -19.64
C THR A 478 -16.81 14.16 -19.84
N LYS A 479 -15.92 13.89 -18.91
CA LYS A 479 -15.03 12.70 -18.92
C LYS A 479 -15.56 11.68 -17.93
N PRO A 480 -15.36 10.38 -18.19
CA PRO A 480 -15.61 9.36 -17.18
C PRO A 480 -14.65 9.54 -15.99
N PRO A 481 -14.96 8.96 -14.83
CA PRO A 481 -14.01 8.92 -13.73
C PRO A 481 -12.70 8.24 -14.18
N ALA A 482 -11.57 8.71 -13.69
CA ALA A 482 -10.28 8.12 -14.03
C ALA A 482 -10.18 6.69 -13.48
N ARG A 483 -9.45 5.82 -14.21
CA ARG A 483 -9.10 4.49 -13.70
C ARG A 483 -8.20 4.62 -12.47
N PHE A 484 -8.21 3.58 -11.66
CA PHE A 484 -7.30 3.54 -10.53
C PHE A 484 -5.84 3.49 -10.99
N THR A 485 -5.00 4.27 -10.32
CA THR A 485 -3.56 4.06 -10.21
C THR A 485 -3.27 3.39 -8.87
N GLU A 486 -2.05 2.95 -8.58
CA GLU A 486 -1.74 2.45 -7.24
C GLU A 486 -1.97 3.53 -6.16
N ALA A 487 -1.65 4.79 -6.47
CA ALA A 487 -1.89 5.91 -5.55
C ALA A 487 -3.37 6.07 -5.20
N THR A 488 -4.25 6.08 -6.20
CA THR A 488 -5.69 6.26 -5.98
C THR A 488 -6.35 5.00 -5.42
N LEU A 489 -5.82 3.80 -5.71
CA LEU A 489 -6.27 2.56 -5.10
C LEU A 489 -5.92 2.51 -3.61
N LEU A 490 -4.69 2.89 -3.23
CA LEU A 490 -4.29 3.01 -1.83
C LEU A 490 -5.20 3.99 -1.06
N ALA A 491 -5.52 5.13 -1.67
CA ALA A 491 -6.46 6.10 -1.09
C ALA A 491 -7.87 5.51 -0.91
N ALA A 492 -8.36 4.73 -1.90
CA ALA A 492 -9.65 4.07 -1.82
C ALA A 492 -9.67 2.93 -0.78
N MET A 493 -8.55 2.20 -0.62
CA MET A 493 -8.41 1.20 0.45
C MET A 493 -8.37 1.85 1.84
N GLU A 494 -7.70 2.99 1.97
CA GLU A 494 -7.63 3.75 3.22
C GLU A 494 -8.98 4.36 3.60
N ASN A 495 -9.74 4.86 2.63
CA ASN A 495 -11.07 5.41 2.82
C ASN A 495 -12.06 4.87 1.78
N PRO A 496 -12.60 3.65 1.98
CA PRO A 496 -13.49 3.01 1.03
C PRO A 496 -14.94 3.48 1.08
N VAL A 497 -15.26 4.52 1.85
CA VAL A 497 -16.64 5.01 2.10
C VAL A 497 -17.43 5.27 0.81
N LYS A 498 -16.79 5.78 -0.24
CA LYS A 498 -17.44 6.00 -1.55
C LYS A 498 -17.92 4.71 -2.24
N PHE A 499 -17.43 3.56 -1.80
CA PHE A 499 -17.76 2.24 -2.36
C PHE A 499 -18.70 1.44 -1.46
N MET A 500 -19.00 1.92 -0.26
CA MET A 500 -19.98 1.33 0.66
C MET A 500 -21.39 1.59 0.16
N GLU A 501 -22.26 0.65 0.38
CA GLU A 501 -23.71 0.75 0.10
C GLU A 501 -24.44 1.34 1.31
N THR A 502 -23.97 1.03 2.52
CA THR A 502 -24.56 1.54 3.75
C THR A 502 -24.22 3.01 3.99
N ARG A 503 -25.20 3.73 4.54
CA ARG A 503 -25.03 5.08 5.09
C ARG A 503 -24.91 5.08 6.61
N ASP A 504 -24.71 3.92 7.20
CA ASP A 504 -24.52 3.81 8.65
C ASP A 504 -23.27 4.59 9.06
N LYS A 505 -23.50 5.63 9.86
CA LYS A 505 -22.45 6.54 10.33
C LYS A 505 -21.44 5.85 11.24
N GLU A 506 -21.86 4.83 11.99
CA GLU A 506 -20.98 4.10 12.90
C GLU A 506 -20.04 3.19 12.12
N ALA A 507 -20.53 2.46 11.12
CA ALA A 507 -19.71 1.65 10.24
C ALA A 507 -18.70 2.49 9.46
N VAL A 508 -19.14 3.63 8.90
CA VAL A 508 -18.27 4.58 8.19
C VAL A 508 -17.18 5.15 9.12
N LYS A 509 -17.54 5.53 10.35
CA LYS A 509 -16.61 6.06 11.33
C LYS A 509 -15.59 5.01 11.75
N THR A 510 -16.05 3.81 12.09
CA THR A 510 -15.20 2.68 12.50
C THR A 510 -14.19 2.34 11.43
N LEU A 511 -14.62 2.23 10.16
CA LEU A 511 -13.71 1.91 9.07
C LEU A 511 -12.67 3.00 8.85
N GLY A 512 -13.03 4.27 9.03
CA GLY A 512 -12.09 5.39 9.02
C GLY A 512 -11.08 5.36 10.18
N GLU A 513 -11.54 5.03 11.40
CA GLU A 513 -10.69 4.94 12.60
C GLU A 513 -9.75 3.73 12.58
N THR A 514 -10.16 2.61 11.97
CA THR A 514 -9.36 1.38 11.85
C THR A 514 -8.47 1.35 10.62
N GLY A 515 -8.47 2.43 9.82
CA GLY A 515 -7.59 2.61 8.67
C GLY A 515 -8.09 1.95 7.39
N GLY A 516 -9.37 1.62 7.26
CA GLY A 516 -9.99 1.13 6.02
C GLY A 516 -9.74 -0.34 5.72
N LEU A 517 -9.57 -0.67 4.44
CA LEU A 517 -9.31 -2.04 3.96
C LEU A 517 -7.81 -2.36 4.08
N GLY A 518 -7.49 -3.30 4.95
CA GLY A 518 -6.11 -3.68 5.28
C GLY A 518 -5.40 -2.63 6.14
N THR A 519 -4.33 -3.05 6.78
CA THR A 519 -3.48 -2.15 7.56
C THR A 519 -2.47 -1.44 6.65
N VAL A 520 -1.91 -0.35 7.11
CA VAL A 520 -0.81 0.36 6.43
C VAL A 520 0.32 -0.59 6.02
N ALA A 521 0.65 -1.55 6.91
CA ALA A 521 1.70 -2.54 6.67
C ALA A 521 1.36 -3.57 5.58
N THR A 522 0.08 -3.87 5.34
CA THR A 522 -0.35 -4.99 4.50
C THR A 522 -0.86 -4.60 3.12
N ARG A 523 -1.29 -3.34 2.90
CA ARG A 523 -1.87 -2.90 1.63
C ARG A 523 -0.95 -3.12 0.43
N ALA A 524 0.33 -2.77 0.57
CA ALA A 524 1.30 -2.97 -0.50
C ALA A 524 1.43 -4.45 -0.91
N ASP A 525 1.47 -5.36 0.07
CA ASP A 525 1.58 -6.80 -0.16
C ASP A 525 0.28 -7.37 -0.79
N ILE A 526 -0.88 -6.85 -0.39
CA ILE A 526 -2.18 -7.23 -0.98
C ILE A 526 -2.23 -6.79 -2.46
N ILE A 527 -1.86 -5.55 -2.76
CA ILE A 527 -1.82 -5.03 -4.14
C ILE A 527 -0.85 -5.87 -4.99
N GLU A 528 0.36 -6.14 -4.48
CA GLU A 528 1.36 -6.96 -5.17
C GLU A 528 0.84 -8.39 -5.39
N LYS A 529 0.19 -9.00 -4.38
CA LYS A 529 -0.44 -10.33 -4.50
C LYS A 529 -1.52 -10.35 -5.58
N LEU A 530 -2.35 -9.32 -5.69
CA LEU A 530 -3.39 -9.24 -6.71
C LEU A 530 -2.80 -9.14 -8.12
N PHE A 531 -1.68 -8.42 -8.32
CA PHE A 531 -0.93 -8.45 -9.58
C PHE A 531 -0.33 -9.83 -9.86
N HIS A 532 0.36 -10.43 -8.90
CA HIS A 532 1.01 -11.73 -9.07
C HIS A 532 0.03 -12.89 -9.30
N SER A 533 -1.19 -12.78 -8.77
CA SER A 533 -2.26 -13.77 -9.01
C SER A 533 -3.05 -13.51 -10.30
N PHE A 534 -2.64 -12.52 -11.09
CA PHE A 534 -3.31 -12.11 -12.34
C PHE A 534 -4.77 -11.71 -12.15
N MET A 535 -5.09 -11.10 -11.01
CA MET A 535 -6.42 -10.53 -10.77
C MET A 535 -6.53 -9.11 -11.33
N MET A 536 -5.42 -8.41 -11.41
CA MET A 536 -5.33 -7.09 -12.05
C MET A 536 -4.03 -6.95 -12.83
N GLU A 537 -4.01 -6.03 -13.79
CA GLU A 537 -2.85 -5.72 -14.64
C GLU A 537 -2.65 -4.21 -14.76
N LYS A 538 -1.40 -3.81 -15.03
CA LYS A 538 -1.06 -2.41 -15.34
C LYS A 538 -1.01 -2.18 -16.85
N LYS A 539 -1.62 -1.06 -17.29
CA LYS A 539 -1.42 -0.50 -18.62
C LYS A 539 -0.95 0.96 -18.46
N GLY A 540 0.33 1.19 -18.61
CA GLY A 540 0.95 2.44 -18.15
C GLY A 540 0.85 2.55 -16.63
N ASN A 541 0.27 3.64 -16.14
CA ASN A 541 0.03 3.85 -14.70
C ASN A 541 -1.37 3.37 -14.25
N GLU A 542 -2.25 3.02 -15.19
CA GLU A 542 -3.61 2.61 -14.88
C GLU A 542 -3.70 1.13 -14.49
N ILE A 543 -4.56 0.85 -13.51
CA ILE A 543 -4.90 -0.50 -13.07
C ILE A 543 -6.18 -0.94 -13.79
N HIS A 544 -6.09 -2.11 -14.43
CA HIS A 544 -7.21 -2.76 -15.09
C HIS A 544 -7.54 -4.08 -14.40
N ILE A 545 -8.84 -4.37 -14.24
CA ILE A 545 -9.30 -5.67 -13.76
C ILE A 545 -9.24 -6.70 -14.89
N THR A 546 -8.74 -7.89 -14.58
CA THR A 546 -8.67 -8.99 -15.56
C THR A 546 -10.01 -9.72 -15.69
N SER A 547 -10.18 -10.51 -16.76
CA SER A 547 -11.31 -11.43 -16.92
C SER A 547 -11.37 -12.43 -15.75
N LYS A 548 -10.25 -12.94 -15.31
CA LYS A 548 -10.16 -13.84 -14.15
C LYS A 548 -10.78 -13.22 -12.89
N ALA A 549 -10.47 -11.97 -12.61
CA ALA A 549 -11.02 -11.28 -11.43
C ALA A 549 -12.50 -10.94 -11.58
N LYS A 550 -12.95 -10.58 -12.78
CA LYS A 550 -14.39 -10.35 -13.05
C LYS A 550 -15.19 -11.62 -12.78
N GLN A 551 -14.72 -12.75 -13.31
CA GLN A 551 -15.35 -14.06 -13.06
C GLN A 551 -15.30 -14.43 -11.57
N LEU A 552 -14.15 -14.18 -10.87
CA LEU A 552 -14.08 -14.40 -9.42
C LEU A 552 -15.17 -13.62 -8.68
N LEU A 553 -15.37 -12.35 -9.03
CA LEU A 553 -16.38 -11.51 -8.39
C LEU A 553 -17.83 -11.96 -8.66
N GLU A 554 -18.08 -12.67 -9.77
CA GLU A 554 -19.37 -13.30 -10.04
C GLU A 554 -19.60 -14.57 -9.23
N LEU A 555 -18.52 -15.21 -8.74
CA LEU A 555 -18.54 -16.53 -8.10
C LEU A 555 -18.37 -16.46 -6.57
N VAL A 556 -17.90 -15.35 -6.03
CA VAL A 556 -17.76 -15.17 -4.57
C VAL A 556 -19.05 -14.67 -3.95
N PRO A 557 -19.36 -15.04 -2.70
CA PRO A 557 -20.48 -14.50 -1.94
C PRO A 557 -20.47 -12.96 -1.92
N GLU A 558 -21.68 -12.39 -1.97
CA GLU A 558 -21.85 -10.93 -2.14
C GLU A 558 -21.22 -10.13 -0.98
N ASP A 559 -21.33 -10.61 0.26
CA ASP A 559 -20.81 -9.93 1.42
C ASP A 559 -19.27 -9.81 1.42
N LEU A 560 -18.59 -10.80 0.85
CA LEU A 560 -17.13 -10.76 0.69
C LEU A 560 -16.63 -9.67 -0.27
N LYS A 561 -17.53 -9.09 -1.10
CA LYS A 561 -17.21 -8.00 -2.02
C LYS A 561 -17.31 -6.62 -1.36
N LYS A 562 -18.00 -6.55 -0.21
CA LYS A 562 -18.39 -5.30 0.44
C LYS A 562 -17.38 -4.87 1.51
N PRO A 563 -16.95 -3.60 1.54
CA PRO A 563 -16.14 -3.06 2.62
C PRO A 563 -16.82 -3.16 4.00
N GLU A 564 -18.16 -3.21 4.02
CA GLU A 564 -18.99 -3.29 5.22
C GLU A 564 -18.67 -4.50 6.09
N LEU A 565 -18.34 -5.65 5.49
CA LEU A 565 -17.91 -6.84 6.24
C LEU A 565 -16.67 -6.54 7.10
N THR A 566 -15.69 -5.84 6.51
CA THR A 566 -14.50 -5.43 7.26
C THR A 566 -14.85 -4.44 8.37
N ALA A 567 -15.76 -3.50 8.11
CA ALA A 567 -16.22 -2.53 9.11
C ALA A 567 -16.89 -3.23 10.31
N ASP A 568 -17.80 -4.17 10.06
CA ASP A 568 -18.48 -4.95 11.09
C ASP A 568 -17.48 -5.75 11.95
N TRP A 569 -16.52 -6.42 11.31
CA TRP A 569 -15.51 -7.16 12.05
C TRP A 569 -14.64 -6.25 12.91
N GLU A 570 -14.13 -5.16 12.38
CA GLU A 570 -13.28 -4.23 13.15
C GLU A 570 -14.05 -3.59 14.31
N MET A 571 -15.34 -3.32 14.13
CA MET A 571 -16.23 -2.83 15.19
C MET A 571 -16.34 -3.87 16.32
N LYS A 572 -16.62 -5.14 15.99
CA LYS A 572 -16.70 -6.24 16.95
C LYS A 572 -15.35 -6.49 17.65
N LEU A 573 -14.25 -6.48 16.89
CA LEU A 573 -12.89 -6.61 17.45
C LEU A 573 -12.54 -5.46 18.40
N SER A 574 -12.95 -4.23 18.10
CA SER A 574 -12.83 -3.10 19.01
C SER A 574 -13.64 -3.30 20.31
N GLN A 575 -14.81 -3.89 20.20
CA GLN A 575 -15.63 -4.22 21.39
C GLN A 575 -15.02 -5.35 22.22
N ILE A 576 -14.36 -6.35 21.60
CA ILE A 576 -13.58 -7.37 22.32
C ILE A 576 -12.44 -6.72 23.08
N ALA A 577 -11.65 -5.86 22.42
CA ALA A 577 -10.53 -5.16 23.05
C ALA A 577 -10.96 -4.30 24.24
N LYS A 578 -12.19 -3.77 24.23
CA LYS A 578 -12.81 -3.03 25.34
C LYS A 578 -13.52 -3.92 26.38
N GLY A 579 -13.50 -5.25 26.21
CA GLY A 579 -14.16 -6.20 27.10
C GLY A 579 -15.69 -6.18 27.08
N ARG A 580 -16.30 -5.62 26.01
CA ARG A 580 -17.78 -5.47 25.88
C ARG A 580 -18.46 -6.69 25.29
N ILE A 581 -17.77 -7.43 24.43
CA ILE A 581 -18.21 -8.73 23.89
C ILE A 581 -17.13 -9.78 24.11
N ARG A 582 -17.54 -11.05 24.17
CA ARG A 582 -16.60 -12.17 24.34
C ARG A 582 -16.01 -12.58 23.03
N GLN A 583 -14.72 -12.93 23.01
CA GLN A 583 -14.04 -13.49 21.84
C GLN A 583 -14.79 -14.71 21.27
N GLY A 584 -15.26 -15.62 22.16
CA GLY A 584 -15.95 -16.83 21.76
C GLY A 584 -17.25 -16.58 20.98
N ASP A 585 -18.03 -15.56 21.37
CA ASP A 585 -19.28 -15.21 20.69
C ASP A 585 -19.00 -14.71 19.25
N PHE A 586 -17.96 -13.90 19.08
CA PHE A 586 -17.53 -13.47 17.76
C PHE A 586 -17.03 -14.63 16.90
N LEU A 587 -16.19 -15.51 17.45
CA LEU A 587 -15.67 -16.67 16.70
C LEU A 587 -16.78 -17.68 16.36
N HIS A 588 -17.81 -17.81 17.17
CA HIS A 588 -18.99 -18.61 16.82
C HIS A 588 -19.69 -18.05 15.57
N GLN A 589 -19.98 -16.76 15.55
CA GLN A 589 -20.55 -16.09 14.35
C GLN A 589 -19.66 -16.27 13.11
N ILE A 590 -18.33 -16.20 13.27
CA ILE A 590 -17.39 -16.42 12.16
C ILE A 590 -17.43 -17.86 11.64
N ARG A 591 -17.62 -18.84 12.52
CA ARG A 591 -17.77 -20.26 12.14
C ARG A 591 -19.05 -20.50 11.36
N ASP A 592 -20.16 -19.94 11.83
CA ASP A 592 -21.44 -20.00 11.13
C ASP A 592 -21.34 -19.34 9.76
N TYR A 593 -20.80 -18.14 9.70
CA TYR A 593 -20.54 -17.42 8.45
C TYR A 593 -19.61 -18.20 7.49
N THR A 594 -18.62 -18.91 8.03
CA THR A 594 -17.75 -19.78 7.21
C THR A 594 -18.54 -20.94 6.59
N CYS A 595 -19.49 -21.54 7.31
CA CYS A 595 -20.40 -22.56 6.77
C CYS A 595 -21.25 -21.98 5.66
N GLU A 596 -21.86 -20.82 5.88
CA GLU A 596 -22.71 -20.13 4.88
C GLU A 596 -21.95 -19.85 3.59
N ILE A 597 -20.74 -19.28 3.67
CA ILE A 597 -19.88 -19.02 2.51
C ILE A 597 -19.57 -20.31 1.74
N VAL A 598 -19.20 -21.38 2.45
CA VAL A 598 -18.87 -22.64 1.80
C VAL A 598 -20.07 -23.25 1.13
N ASP A 599 -21.24 -23.20 1.74
CA ASP A 599 -22.49 -23.73 1.18
C ASP A 599 -22.97 -22.89 -0.02
N GLU A 600 -22.90 -21.55 0.05
CA GLU A 600 -23.20 -20.68 -1.08
C GLU A 600 -22.28 -20.96 -2.27
N ILE A 601 -20.97 -21.13 -2.02
CA ILE A 601 -20.03 -21.51 -3.07
C ILE A 601 -20.39 -22.91 -3.61
N LYS A 602 -20.69 -23.91 -2.77
CA LYS A 602 -21.05 -25.28 -3.20
C LYS A 602 -22.30 -25.31 -4.08
N THR A 603 -23.33 -24.57 -3.72
CA THR A 603 -24.63 -24.59 -4.40
C THR A 603 -24.70 -23.66 -5.60
N GLY A 604 -23.85 -22.61 -5.67
CA GLY A 604 -23.84 -21.64 -6.75
C GLY A 604 -23.72 -22.27 -8.14
N GLU A 605 -24.48 -21.80 -9.12
CA GLU A 605 -24.54 -22.33 -10.49
C GLU A 605 -23.51 -21.74 -11.45
N GLY A 606 -22.68 -20.81 -11.00
CA GLY A 606 -21.67 -20.12 -11.81
C GLY A 606 -20.63 -21.07 -12.42
N THR A 607 -20.06 -20.68 -13.54
CA THR A 607 -18.97 -21.40 -14.21
C THR A 607 -17.75 -20.52 -14.39
N PHE A 608 -16.57 -21.09 -14.24
CA PHE A 608 -15.30 -20.41 -14.49
C PHE A 608 -14.69 -20.85 -15.82
N ARG A 609 -14.30 -19.91 -16.66
CA ARG A 609 -13.66 -20.17 -17.96
C ARG A 609 -12.23 -19.65 -17.94
N HIS A 610 -11.29 -20.52 -18.25
CA HIS A 610 -9.88 -20.16 -18.36
C HIS A 610 -9.60 -19.38 -19.65
N ASP A 611 -9.20 -18.12 -19.57
CA ASP A 611 -8.86 -17.28 -20.74
C ASP A 611 -7.59 -17.77 -21.47
N ASN A 612 -6.73 -18.49 -20.75
CA ASN A 612 -5.49 -19.07 -21.26
C ASN A 612 -5.62 -20.51 -21.75
N LEU A 613 -6.86 -20.97 -21.98
CA LEU A 613 -7.12 -22.31 -22.53
C LEU A 613 -6.60 -22.39 -23.97
N THR A 614 -5.82 -23.40 -24.27
CA THR A 614 -5.30 -23.63 -25.61
C THR A 614 -6.12 -24.73 -26.34
N ASN A 615 -5.91 -24.85 -27.65
CA ASN A 615 -6.49 -25.94 -28.42
C ASN A 615 -5.72 -27.26 -28.28
N LYS A 616 -4.60 -27.29 -27.56
CA LYS A 616 -3.81 -28.50 -27.30
C LYS A 616 -4.46 -29.33 -26.23
N VAL A 617 -4.38 -30.63 -26.41
CA VAL A 617 -4.96 -31.65 -25.54
C VAL A 617 -3.86 -32.28 -24.69
N CYS A 618 -4.17 -32.55 -23.43
CA CYS A 618 -3.27 -33.23 -22.51
C CYS A 618 -3.03 -34.68 -22.95
N PRO A 619 -1.77 -35.14 -23.12
CA PRO A 619 -1.48 -36.49 -23.54
C PRO A 619 -1.81 -37.54 -22.46
N GLN A 620 -2.00 -37.15 -21.20
CA GLN A 620 -2.31 -38.07 -20.10
C GLN A 620 -3.81 -38.28 -19.89
N CYS A 621 -4.61 -37.19 -19.91
CA CYS A 621 -6.03 -37.27 -19.54
C CYS A 621 -7.01 -36.79 -20.62
N GLY A 622 -6.53 -36.32 -21.76
CA GLY A 622 -7.37 -35.87 -22.88
C GLY A 622 -8.02 -34.50 -22.68
N LYS A 623 -7.89 -33.85 -21.52
CA LYS A 623 -8.41 -32.49 -21.26
C LYS A 623 -7.53 -31.43 -21.92
N LYS A 624 -8.04 -30.22 -22.12
CA LYS A 624 -7.28 -29.12 -22.73
C LYS A 624 -6.15 -28.62 -21.83
N LEU A 625 -5.12 -28.06 -22.47
CA LEU A 625 -3.97 -27.47 -21.79
C LEU A 625 -4.13 -25.94 -21.65
N LEU A 626 -3.68 -25.42 -20.53
CA LEU A 626 -3.60 -24.00 -20.22
C LEU A 626 -2.20 -23.46 -20.54
N ALA A 627 -2.09 -22.34 -21.24
CA ALA A 627 -0.82 -21.64 -21.42
C ALA A 627 -0.54 -20.79 -20.18
N VAL A 628 0.52 -21.11 -19.45
CA VAL A 628 0.90 -20.44 -18.20
C VAL A 628 2.27 -19.79 -18.35
N ASN A 629 2.38 -18.52 -17.94
CA ASN A 629 3.64 -17.82 -17.84
C ASN A 629 4.21 -18.00 -16.42
N GLY A 630 5.30 -18.78 -16.31
CA GLY A 630 6.10 -18.83 -15.08
C GLY A 630 7.06 -17.65 -15.01
N LYS A 631 7.82 -17.54 -13.90
CA LYS A 631 8.80 -16.43 -13.66
C LYS A 631 9.80 -16.28 -14.81
N ASN A 632 10.29 -17.40 -15.34
CA ASN A 632 11.29 -17.41 -16.42
C ASN A 632 10.94 -18.44 -17.52
N SER A 633 9.69 -18.89 -17.61
CA SER A 633 9.28 -19.92 -18.59
C SER A 633 7.84 -19.75 -19.02
N LYS A 634 7.52 -20.18 -20.24
CA LYS A 634 6.15 -20.40 -20.68
C LYS A 634 5.89 -21.90 -20.71
N MET A 635 4.80 -22.33 -20.13
CA MET A 635 4.45 -23.73 -19.97
C MET A 635 3.02 -24.01 -20.46
N LEU A 636 2.78 -25.22 -20.89
CA LEU A 636 1.44 -25.78 -20.98
C LEU A 636 1.20 -26.65 -19.74
N VAL A 637 0.08 -26.48 -19.10
CA VAL A 637 -0.32 -27.21 -17.90
C VAL A 637 -1.70 -27.80 -18.15
N CYS A 638 -1.94 -29.03 -17.75
CA CYS A 638 -3.28 -29.60 -17.84
C CYS A 638 -4.28 -28.74 -17.07
N GLN A 639 -5.45 -28.51 -17.64
CA GLN A 639 -6.53 -27.80 -16.93
C GLN A 639 -7.01 -28.59 -15.71
N ASP A 640 -6.81 -29.92 -15.72
CA ASP A 640 -7.11 -30.78 -14.60
C ASP A 640 -5.93 -30.80 -13.62
N ARG A 641 -6.18 -30.30 -12.40
CA ARG A 641 -5.16 -30.21 -11.34
C ARG A 641 -4.68 -31.59 -10.87
N GLU A 642 -5.57 -32.59 -10.87
CA GLU A 642 -5.23 -33.96 -10.44
C GLU A 642 -4.34 -34.66 -11.45
N CYS A 643 -4.48 -34.35 -12.74
CA CYS A 643 -3.63 -34.89 -13.80
C CYS A 643 -2.15 -34.44 -13.68
N GLY A 644 -1.92 -33.21 -13.26
CA GLY A 644 -0.56 -32.67 -12.99
C GLY A 644 0.36 -32.54 -14.22
N TYR A 645 -0.06 -32.87 -15.44
CA TYR A 645 0.77 -32.76 -16.64
C TYR A 645 1.26 -31.37 -16.91
N ARG A 646 2.56 -31.21 -17.19
CA ARG A 646 3.23 -29.93 -17.50
C ARG A 646 4.23 -30.13 -18.64
N GLU A 647 4.22 -29.18 -19.58
CA GLU A 647 5.16 -29.12 -20.70
C GLU A 647 5.75 -27.70 -20.79
N THR A 648 7.08 -27.57 -20.78
CA THR A 648 7.73 -26.25 -20.96
C THR A 648 7.81 -25.91 -22.44
N ILE A 649 7.22 -24.78 -22.85
CA ILE A 649 7.25 -24.28 -24.23
C ILE A 649 8.52 -23.46 -24.47
N SER A 650 8.83 -22.52 -23.57
CA SER A 650 10.02 -21.67 -23.68
C SER A 650 10.56 -21.26 -22.31
N ARG A 651 11.84 -20.86 -22.29
CA ARG A 651 12.53 -20.35 -21.11
C ARG A 651 13.21 -19.03 -21.45
N THR A 652 13.07 -18.03 -20.59
CA THR A 652 13.84 -16.78 -20.70
C THR A 652 15.30 -17.06 -20.36
N THR A 653 16.23 -16.63 -21.19
CA THR A 653 17.66 -16.87 -21.00
C THR A 653 18.44 -15.56 -20.85
N ASN A 654 19.69 -15.65 -20.36
CA ASN A 654 20.61 -14.53 -20.36
C ASN A 654 21.36 -14.38 -21.71
N ALA A 655 21.08 -15.27 -22.70
CA ALA A 655 21.63 -15.16 -24.04
C ALA A 655 21.12 -13.91 -24.72
N ARG A 656 22.05 -13.13 -25.30
CA ARG A 656 21.72 -11.89 -26.00
C ARG A 656 21.69 -12.09 -27.50
N CYS A 657 20.72 -11.48 -28.15
CA CYS A 657 20.57 -11.50 -29.58
C CYS A 657 21.76 -10.78 -30.27
N PRO A 658 22.41 -11.37 -31.28
CA PRO A 658 23.51 -10.71 -31.98
C PRO A 658 23.07 -9.48 -32.80
N LYS A 659 21.78 -9.37 -33.15
CA LYS A 659 21.24 -8.25 -33.92
C LYS A 659 20.82 -7.05 -33.06
N CYS A 660 20.12 -7.27 -31.95
CA CYS A 660 19.51 -6.20 -31.16
C CYS A 660 19.93 -6.19 -29.68
N HIS A 661 20.83 -7.07 -29.27
CA HIS A 661 21.37 -7.22 -27.91
C HIS A 661 20.36 -7.45 -26.78
N LYS A 662 19.06 -7.64 -27.12
CA LYS A 662 18.02 -8.00 -26.14
C LYS A 662 18.16 -9.48 -25.72
N ARG A 663 17.62 -9.82 -24.56
CA ARG A 663 17.57 -11.22 -24.09
C ARG A 663 16.73 -12.07 -25.03
N MET A 664 17.15 -13.30 -25.26
CA MET A 664 16.45 -14.27 -26.11
C MET A 664 15.70 -15.28 -25.25
N GLU A 665 14.54 -15.74 -25.74
CA GLU A 665 13.82 -16.91 -25.21
C GLU A 665 14.33 -18.17 -25.89
N MET A 666 14.52 -19.25 -25.11
CA MET A 666 14.86 -20.56 -25.64
C MET A 666 13.58 -21.41 -25.72
N TYR A 667 13.19 -21.77 -26.91
CA TYR A 667 12.05 -22.65 -27.17
C TYR A 667 12.52 -24.09 -27.19
N VAL A 668 11.75 -24.98 -26.57
CA VAL A 668 12.01 -26.43 -26.51
C VAL A 668 10.93 -27.14 -27.31
N LYS A 669 11.31 -27.84 -28.35
CA LYS A 669 10.40 -28.65 -29.14
C LYS A 669 10.98 -30.08 -29.31
N GLY A 670 10.52 -30.98 -28.42
CA GLY A 670 11.10 -32.34 -28.31
C GLY A 670 12.56 -32.25 -27.85
N LYS A 671 13.50 -32.76 -28.67
CA LYS A 671 14.95 -32.68 -28.40
C LYS A 671 15.63 -31.43 -28.99
N GLU A 672 14.92 -30.62 -29.74
CA GLU A 672 15.47 -29.38 -30.35
C GLU A 672 15.25 -28.17 -29.47
N GLU A 673 16.33 -27.46 -29.20
CA GLU A 673 16.34 -26.18 -28.48
C GLU A 673 16.74 -25.06 -29.43
N THR A 674 15.91 -23.99 -29.50
CA THR A 674 16.10 -22.86 -30.42
C THR A 674 15.94 -21.54 -29.68
N PHE A 675 16.94 -20.67 -29.77
CA PHE A 675 16.85 -19.29 -29.29
C PHE A 675 16.04 -18.43 -30.25
N VAL A 676 15.11 -17.67 -29.72
CA VAL A 676 14.26 -16.74 -30.47
C VAL A 676 14.30 -15.37 -29.82
N CYS A 677 14.53 -14.34 -30.60
CA CYS A 677 14.51 -12.94 -30.15
C CYS A 677 13.23 -12.25 -30.60
N GLN A 678 12.78 -11.25 -29.84
CA GLN A 678 11.63 -10.39 -30.21
C GLN A 678 11.83 -9.65 -31.55
N CYS A 679 13.10 -9.44 -31.99
CA CYS A 679 13.40 -8.85 -33.31
C CYS A 679 13.26 -9.83 -34.47
N GLY A 680 12.78 -11.05 -34.25
CA GLY A 680 12.61 -12.09 -35.26
C GLY A 680 13.86 -12.97 -35.50
N TYR A 681 14.99 -12.67 -34.86
CA TYR A 681 16.19 -13.52 -34.95
C TYR A 681 15.97 -14.88 -34.29
N LYS A 682 16.37 -15.96 -34.97
CA LYS A 682 16.29 -17.35 -34.48
C LYS A 682 17.62 -18.05 -34.67
N GLU A 683 18.06 -18.83 -33.69
CA GLU A 683 19.31 -19.59 -33.72
C GLU A 683 19.17 -20.89 -32.93
N LYS A 684 19.56 -22.03 -33.54
CA LYS A 684 19.58 -23.31 -32.79
C LYS A 684 20.65 -23.28 -31.71
N LEU A 685 20.45 -24.02 -30.61
CA LEU A 685 21.43 -24.07 -29.50
C LEU A 685 22.82 -24.47 -29.97
N SER A 686 22.94 -25.43 -30.89
CA SER A 686 24.21 -25.84 -31.47
C SER A 686 24.94 -24.74 -32.24
N ALA A 687 24.22 -23.93 -33.01
CA ALA A 687 24.74 -22.78 -33.73
C ALA A 687 25.16 -21.64 -32.76
N PHE A 688 24.34 -21.39 -31.70
CA PHE A 688 24.68 -20.48 -30.64
C PHE A 688 25.98 -20.86 -29.92
N GLN A 689 26.14 -22.15 -29.59
CA GLN A 689 27.36 -22.66 -28.97
C GLN A 689 28.58 -22.50 -29.86
N ALA A 690 28.44 -22.82 -31.16
CA ALA A 690 29.52 -22.69 -32.15
C ALA A 690 29.93 -21.20 -32.35
N ARG A 691 28.95 -20.28 -32.38
CA ARG A 691 29.20 -18.84 -32.45
C ARG A 691 29.93 -18.35 -31.20
N ARG A 692 29.51 -18.74 -30.00
CA ARG A 692 30.15 -18.36 -28.73
C ARG A 692 31.60 -18.87 -28.64
N GLN A 693 31.89 -20.06 -29.17
CA GLN A 693 33.25 -20.57 -29.23
C GLN A 693 34.12 -19.74 -30.17
N LYS A 694 33.59 -19.31 -31.33
CA LYS A 694 34.29 -18.43 -32.28
C LYS A 694 34.55 -17.02 -31.72
N GLU A 695 33.64 -16.52 -30.90
CA GLU A 695 33.75 -15.20 -30.24
C GLU A 695 34.72 -15.18 -29.04
N GLY A 696 35.42 -16.27 -28.75
CA GLY A 696 36.46 -16.33 -27.71
C GLY A 696 35.92 -16.33 -26.26
N ALA A 697 34.63 -16.51 -26.08
CA ALA A 697 34.03 -16.62 -24.76
C ALA A 697 34.20 -18.04 -24.23
N GLY A 698 35.31 -18.31 -23.55
CA GLY A 698 35.65 -19.59 -22.93
C GLY A 698 34.67 -19.99 -21.82
N ILE A 699 33.56 -20.62 -22.24
CA ILE A 699 32.64 -21.28 -21.31
C ILE A 699 32.82 -22.79 -21.52
N GLY A 700 33.38 -23.47 -20.52
CA GLY A 700 33.54 -24.94 -20.54
C GLY A 700 32.20 -25.65 -20.61
N LYS A 701 32.18 -26.87 -21.15
CA LYS A 701 31.00 -27.76 -21.15
C LYS A 701 30.34 -27.87 -19.75
N ARG A 702 31.13 -27.78 -18.70
CA ARG A 702 30.72 -27.83 -17.29
C ARG A 702 29.94 -26.60 -16.85
N ASP A 703 30.30 -25.41 -17.37
CA ASP A 703 29.60 -24.15 -17.06
C ASP A 703 28.24 -24.05 -17.77
N VAL A 704 28.15 -24.55 -18.99
CA VAL A 704 26.89 -24.68 -19.72
C VAL A 704 25.96 -25.67 -19.01
N GLN A 705 26.49 -26.82 -18.56
CA GLN A 705 25.72 -27.82 -17.84
C GLN A 705 25.27 -27.36 -16.46
N ASN A 706 26.11 -26.63 -15.72
CA ASN A 706 25.76 -26.00 -14.45
C ASN A 706 24.76 -24.85 -14.65
N TYR A 707 24.89 -24.08 -15.71
CA TYR A 707 23.96 -23.01 -16.06
C TYR A 707 22.58 -23.59 -16.45
N LEU A 708 22.52 -24.62 -17.28
CA LEU A 708 21.27 -25.31 -17.65
C LEU A 708 20.61 -25.98 -16.44
N ARG A 709 21.41 -26.58 -15.55
CA ARG A 709 20.91 -27.18 -14.30
C ARG A 709 20.37 -26.14 -13.33
N ARG A 710 21.00 -24.99 -13.24
CA ARG A 710 20.54 -23.84 -12.45
C ARG A 710 19.25 -23.25 -13.02
N GLN A 711 19.19 -23.07 -14.33
CA GLN A 711 17.98 -22.62 -15.04
C GLN A 711 16.84 -23.63 -14.96
N GLN A 712 17.11 -24.92 -15.00
CA GLN A 712 16.10 -25.95 -14.76
C GLN A 712 15.55 -25.87 -13.33
N LYS A 713 16.42 -25.64 -12.36
CA LYS A 713 16.02 -25.50 -10.96
C LYS A 713 15.20 -24.22 -10.74
N GLU A 714 15.61 -23.09 -11.33
CA GLU A 714 14.90 -21.81 -11.27
C GLU A 714 13.59 -21.78 -12.07
N ALA A 715 13.52 -22.51 -13.21
CA ALA A 715 12.29 -22.64 -14.01
C ALA A 715 11.26 -23.59 -13.37
N ASN A 716 11.72 -24.54 -12.57
CA ASN A 716 10.88 -25.46 -11.81
C ASN A 716 10.59 -24.97 -10.38
N GLU A 717 11.24 -23.89 -9.93
CA GLU A 717 10.84 -23.20 -8.71
C GLU A 717 9.45 -22.58 -8.93
N PRO A 718 8.45 -23.00 -8.17
CA PRO A 718 7.12 -22.39 -8.28
C PRO A 718 7.21 -20.91 -7.94
N VAL A 719 6.52 -20.10 -8.72
CA VAL A 719 6.28 -18.69 -8.37
C VAL A 719 5.75 -18.67 -6.94
N ASN A 720 6.46 -17.95 -6.06
CA ASN A 720 6.30 -17.99 -4.60
C ASN A 720 4.88 -17.57 -4.19
N ASN A 721 3.97 -18.53 -4.15
CA ASN A 721 2.60 -18.42 -3.65
C ASN A 721 2.42 -19.53 -2.61
N ALA A 722 1.63 -19.26 -1.58
CA ALA A 722 1.20 -20.29 -0.61
C ALA A 722 0.66 -21.57 -1.30
N PHE A 723 0.11 -21.40 -2.52
CA PHE A 723 -0.37 -22.50 -3.37
C PHE A 723 0.75 -23.29 -4.05
N ALA A 724 1.85 -22.64 -4.41
CA ALA A 724 3.01 -23.33 -4.97
C ALA A 724 3.78 -24.10 -3.87
N GLN A 725 3.74 -23.63 -2.62
CA GLN A 725 4.24 -24.39 -1.48
C GLN A 725 3.34 -25.59 -1.16
N ALA A 726 2.02 -25.45 -1.25
CA ALA A 726 1.10 -26.58 -1.08
C ALA A 726 1.24 -27.66 -2.17
N LEU A 727 1.69 -27.29 -3.39
CA LEU A 727 1.98 -28.27 -4.47
C LEU A 727 3.37 -28.90 -4.38
N SER A 728 4.34 -28.26 -3.70
CA SER A 728 5.70 -28.81 -3.55
C SER A 728 5.82 -29.89 -2.48
N GLY A 729 4.80 -30.01 -1.61
CA GLY A 729 4.71 -31.06 -0.58
C GLY A 729 4.14 -32.40 -1.06
N ILE A 730 3.57 -32.46 -2.26
CA ILE A 730 3.03 -33.70 -2.80
C ILE A 730 4.18 -34.47 -3.50
N LYS A 731 4.82 -35.36 -2.78
CA LYS A 731 5.62 -36.45 -3.38
C LYS A 731 4.63 -37.36 -4.15
N LEU A 732 4.83 -37.45 -5.45
CA LEU A 732 4.31 -38.53 -6.28
C LEU A 732 4.90 -39.89 -5.85
#